data_fac928a3602e7ed7993b8d29b4116f42
#
_entry.id   fac928a3602e7ed7993b8d29b4116f42
#
_cell.length_a   1.000
_cell.length_b   1.000
_cell.length_c   1.000
_cell.angle_alpha   90.00
_cell.angle_beta   90.00
_cell.angle_gamma   90.00
#
_symmetry.space_group_name_H-M   'P 1'
#
loop_
_entity.id
_entity.type
_entity.pdbx_description
1 polymer ?
#
loop_
_entity_poly.entity_id
_entity_poly.type
_entity_poly.pdbx_seq_one_letter_code
_entity_poly.pdbx_strand_id
1 'polypeptide(L)'
;MKTSGILSVLLFFSVLGLIVYFPGRKWARVHVNSKTAVGDHPLNCLSCHLYTQKSGFISKLVNRKYMSPFNMAVSKKGDRLYVVAQEDNALLVVDPEKKKVLKKIIVGNLPHSVILSNDGQRAYVSNEWSDDVSVIDLSTSKVVDTLKTGNGPAGLSLSADNKYLYVVNSYSSNISVLDLNTGEERKRFDTGNNPTGTQLSPDGKTLYVTSRRALITQYGEPLKSEITVLDENSQKITGRRNIESAYMMENIAFTPTGDLAIVTMIRPKNLVPSIQVEQGWMMTYGIVVIEQKENGRVIQLLLDEPNAYYSDPFDIVITPDGKKAFVSHSGVNTISVVNIDSVRSLIDKSSPELLNSYSDNLGISSRYVIKRIKTGANPKGLALSSDGKLLYVAEQLEDRIAVINTESLETVSTIDLGGPKKITVARQGRRLFNNSGHTFQNQFDCYTCHPDMHEDGLVYNMASTDMGRNLTNTQSLRDIGDTPPYKWNGKNQTVYKQDGMRFSTVLTRTEQFNYKDLDAITAYIITGIPYPPNLQYNPNGELTESQLRGKAIFDRTMDNLGNDIPENNRCITCHPPPYYTNLKMAYVKTLASSDDSMLFDTPHLNNIYASPPYLHDGRAATLEEIWTKYGKEDKHGRVNDMTKNQLNDLIDYLKSLRAPAYEHNVSKKFHAKNQSN
;
A
#
# COMPACT_ATOMS: atom_id res chain seq x y z
N MET A 1 33.52 -30.88 45.09
CA MET A 1 33.61 -29.40 44.92
C MET A 1 33.91 -29.03 43.49
N LYS A 2 33.01 -29.30 42.53
CA LYS A 2 33.16 -28.86 41.12
C LYS A 2 31.81 -28.61 40.41
N THR A 3 30.71 -28.43 41.13
CA THR A 3 29.37 -28.24 40.57
C THR A 3 28.80 -26.84 40.81
N SER A 4 29.46 -25.97 41.58
CA SER A 4 28.97 -24.62 41.85
C SER A 4 29.37 -23.55 40.81
N GLY A 5 30.39 -23.84 39.97
CA GLY A 5 30.86 -22.87 38.96
C GLY A 5 30.00 -22.80 37.70
N ILE A 6 29.34 -23.90 37.31
CA ILE A 6 28.54 -23.94 36.09
C ILE A 6 27.16 -23.26 36.30
N LEU A 7 26.60 -23.38 37.52
CA LEU A 7 25.33 -22.73 37.84
C LEU A 7 25.44 -21.18 37.91
N SER A 8 26.58 -20.67 38.39
CA SER A 8 26.83 -19.23 38.46
C SER A 8 27.03 -18.61 37.08
N VAL A 9 27.60 -19.34 36.12
CA VAL A 9 27.77 -18.85 34.74
C VAL A 9 26.44 -18.82 33.99
N LEU A 10 25.53 -19.78 34.23
CA LEU A 10 24.19 -19.78 33.61
C LEU A 10 23.28 -18.66 34.15
N LEU A 11 23.39 -18.35 35.45
CA LEU A 11 22.63 -17.23 36.04
C LEU A 11 23.16 -15.86 35.57
N PHE A 12 24.44 -15.75 35.26
CA PHE A 12 25.06 -14.51 34.75
C PHE A 12 24.64 -14.24 33.30
N PHE A 13 24.42 -15.28 32.47
CA PHE A 13 23.93 -15.17 31.11
C PHE A 13 22.47 -14.72 31.04
N SER A 14 21.63 -15.01 32.03
CA SER A 14 20.22 -14.63 32.06
C SER A 14 19.99 -13.11 32.35
N VAL A 15 20.98 -12.44 32.94
CA VAL A 15 20.88 -11.02 33.33
C VAL A 15 21.55 -10.07 32.32
N LEU A 16 22.52 -10.54 31.53
CA LEU A 16 23.34 -9.72 30.62
C LEU A 16 22.97 -9.82 29.14
N GLY A 17 22.07 -10.68 28.76
CA GLY A 17 21.74 -10.95 27.38
C GLY A 17 22.68 -11.98 26.75
N LEU A 18 22.14 -12.84 25.95
CA LEU A 18 22.89 -13.89 25.25
C LEU A 18 23.70 -13.28 24.11
N ILE A 19 25.02 -13.38 24.17
CA ILE A 19 25.90 -13.08 23.04
C ILE A 19 26.14 -14.40 22.29
N VAL A 20 25.56 -14.52 21.10
CA VAL A 20 25.76 -15.69 20.25
C VAL A 20 26.81 -15.36 19.20
N TYR A 21 27.91 -16.11 19.19
CA TYR A 21 28.99 -15.98 18.23
C TYR A 21 28.77 -16.92 17.04
N PHE A 22 28.76 -16.36 15.84
CA PHE A 22 28.79 -17.09 14.59
C PHE A 22 30.09 -16.80 13.86
N PRO A 23 30.89 -17.80 13.51
CA PRO A 23 32.14 -17.61 12.77
C PRO A 23 31.87 -16.88 11.43
N GLY A 24 32.54 -15.75 11.24
CA GLY A 24 32.47 -14.98 9.98
C GLY A 24 31.44 -13.85 9.91
N ARG A 25 30.80 -13.43 11.02
CA ARG A 25 29.79 -12.35 11.01
C ARG A 25 29.94 -11.35 12.16
N LYS A 26 29.48 -10.12 11.96
CA LYS A 26 29.45 -9.05 12.96
C LYS A 26 28.52 -9.42 14.13
N TRP A 27 28.88 -8.95 15.32
CA TRP A 27 28.14 -9.18 16.56
C TRP A 27 26.73 -8.60 16.53
N ALA A 28 25.73 -9.39 16.78
CA ALA A 28 24.38 -8.92 17.04
C ALA A 28 24.09 -8.99 18.55
N ARG A 29 23.67 -7.89 19.13
CA ARG A 29 23.29 -7.83 20.55
C ARG A 29 21.77 -8.03 20.65
N VAL A 30 21.36 -9.18 21.14
CA VAL A 30 19.93 -9.47 21.37
C VAL A 30 19.58 -9.03 22.80
N HIS A 31 18.76 -8.03 22.97
CA HIS A 31 18.18 -7.66 24.25
C HIS A 31 16.92 -8.48 24.50
N VAL A 32 17.02 -9.51 25.34
CA VAL A 32 15.86 -10.25 25.83
C VAL A 32 15.29 -9.48 27.03
N ASN A 33 14.03 -9.10 26.99
CA ASN A 33 13.37 -8.47 28.12
C ASN A 33 13.23 -9.49 29.26
N SER A 34 13.88 -9.23 30.40
CA SER A 34 14.00 -10.15 31.52
C SER A 34 12.65 -10.61 32.12
N LYS A 35 11.57 -9.85 31.91
CA LYS A 35 10.22 -10.23 32.37
C LYS A 35 9.54 -11.26 31.46
N THR A 36 9.99 -11.45 30.25
CA THR A 36 9.41 -12.42 29.31
C THR A 36 10.17 -13.74 29.25
N ALA A 37 11.29 -13.83 29.95
CA ALA A 37 12.12 -15.05 30.00
C ALA A 37 11.67 -16.08 31.04
N VAL A 38 10.63 -15.79 31.80
CA VAL A 38 10.15 -16.68 32.88
C VAL A 38 8.79 -17.22 32.51
N GLY A 39 8.74 -18.19 31.65
CA GLY A 39 7.55 -18.93 31.28
C GLY A 39 7.85 -19.90 30.15
N ASP A 40 7.05 -20.95 30.03
CA ASP A 40 7.16 -22.03 29.03
C ASP A 40 6.97 -21.54 27.55
N HIS A 41 7.38 -20.34 27.23
CA HIS A 41 7.24 -19.78 25.90
C HIS A 41 8.47 -20.14 25.04
N PRO A 42 8.25 -20.77 23.88
CA PRO A 42 9.32 -21.06 22.91
C PRO A 42 9.83 -19.79 22.19
N LEU A 43 9.74 -18.66 22.88
CA LEU A 43 10.18 -17.35 22.47
C LEU A 43 11.40 -17.32 21.67
N ASN A 44 12.00 -18.14 22.00
CA ASN A 44 13.37 -17.79 22.06
C ASN A 44 14.08 -18.15 20.78
N CYS A 45 13.55 -19.08 20.01
CA CYS A 45 14.11 -19.42 18.72
C CYS A 45 13.59 -18.52 17.61
N LEU A 46 12.29 -18.16 17.61
CA LEU A 46 11.72 -17.39 16.49
C LEU A 46 12.19 -15.94 16.51
N SER A 47 12.14 -15.27 17.67
CA SER A 47 12.63 -13.89 17.80
C SER A 47 14.12 -13.79 17.52
N CYS A 48 14.95 -14.71 18.03
CA CYS A 48 16.38 -14.74 17.70
C CYS A 48 16.62 -15.00 16.22
N HIS A 49 15.85 -15.87 15.58
CA HIS A 49 16.00 -16.17 14.16
C HIS A 49 15.44 -15.09 13.24
N LEU A 50 14.42 -14.36 13.65
CA LEU A 50 13.92 -13.19 12.94
C LEU A 50 14.96 -12.07 12.92
N TYR A 51 15.79 -11.96 13.97
CA TYR A 51 16.88 -10.97 14.04
C TYR A 51 18.15 -11.40 13.31
N THR A 52 18.36 -12.67 13.05
CA THR A 52 19.55 -13.19 12.36
C THR A 52 19.33 -13.46 10.87
N GLN A 53 18.56 -12.72 10.22
CA GLN A 53 18.07 -12.61 8.83
C GLN A 53 18.61 -13.52 7.71
N LYS A 54 19.57 -14.34 7.89
CA LYS A 54 20.17 -15.16 6.81
C LYS A 54 20.18 -16.66 7.06
N SER A 55 19.35 -17.14 7.97
CA SER A 55 19.21 -18.57 8.14
C SER A 55 18.19 -19.12 7.16
N GLY A 56 18.48 -20.26 6.54
CA GLY A 56 17.53 -20.98 5.68
C GLY A 56 16.21 -21.38 6.37
N PHE A 57 16.08 -21.04 7.66
CA PHE A 57 14.88 -21.17 8.47
C PHE A 57 13.84 -20.09 8.14
N ILE A 58 14.24 -18.82 7.98
CA ILE A 58 13.32 -17.74 7.59
C ILE A 58 12.78 -18.01 6.17
N SER A 59 13.63 -18.47 5.25
CA SER A 59 13.17 -18.82 3.91
C SER A 59 12.12 -19.93 3.92
N LYS A 60 12.17 -20.88 4.85
CA LYS A 60 11.15 -21.93 5.01
C LYS A 60 9.86 -21.44 5.65
N LEU A 61 9.91 -20.39 6.49
CA LEU A 61 8.72 -19.77 7.09
C LEU A 61 7.94 -18.89 6.11
N VAL A 62 8.62 -18.37 5.10
CA VAL A 62 8.08 -17.39 4.13
C VAL A 62 7.77 -18.02 2.78
N ASN A 63 8.44 -19.10 2.37
CA ASN A 63 8.37 -19.68 1.02
C ASN A 63 7.19 -20.64 0.80
N ARG A 64 5.96 -20.21 1.14
CA ARG A 64 4.75 -20.88 0.67
C ARG A 64 4.03 -19.94 -0.27
N LYS A 65 3.76 -20.40 -1.49
CA LYS A 65 2.99 -19.63 -2.46
C LYS A 65 1.52 -19.68 -2.09
N TYR A 66 1.00 -18.55 -1.67
CA TYR A 66 -0.43 -18.31 -1.50
C TYR A 66 -1.03 -17.87 -2.84
N MET A 67 -2.32 -18.06 -3.02
CA MET A 67 -3.04 -17.55 -4.20
C MET A 67 -3.28 -16.05 -4.07
N SER A 68 -3.68 -15.61 -2.89
CA SER A 68 -3.98 -14.20 -2.59
C SER A 68 -4.84 -13.55 -3.67
N PRO A 69 -6.12 -14.02 -3.84
CA PRO A 69 -7.01 -13.47 -4.84
C PRO A 69 -7.18 -11.97 -4.61
N PHE A 70 -7.07 -11.18 -5.70
CA PHE A 70 -7.04 -9.73 -5.57
C PHE A 70 -8.16 -9.05 -6.36
N ASN A 71 -8.28 -9.34 -7.65
CA ASN A 71 -9.30 -8.80 -8.53
C ASN A 71 -9.89 -9.92 -9.40
N MET A 72 -11.08 -9.71 -9.98
CA MET A 72 -11.79 -10.73 -10.72
C MET A 72 -12.62 -10.16 -11.86
N ALA A 73 -12.85 -10.99 -12.89
CA ALA A 73 -13.78 -10.71 -13.96
C ALA A 73 -14.66 -11.94 -14.25
N VAL A 74 -15.93 -11.73 -14.54
CA VAL A 74 -16.89 -12.81 -14.89
C VAL A 74 -17.08 -12.82 -16.40
N SER A 75 -17.08 -14.01 -17.02
CA SER A 75 -17.43 -14.18 -18.44
C SER A 75 -18.87 -13.71 -18.71
N LYS A 76 -19.15 -13.22 -19.92
CA LYS A 76 -20.52 -12.79 -20.31
C LYS A 76 -21.58 -13.87 -20.11
N LYS A 77 -21.19 -15.14 -20.28
CA LYS A 77 -22.09 -16.29 -20.06
C LYS A 77 -22.27 -16.64 -18.58
N GLY A 78 -21.45 -16.07 -17.68
CA GLY A 78 -21.45 -16.39 -16.26
C GLY A 78 -20.83 -17.76 -15.92
N ASP A 79 -20.31 -18.50 -16.90
CA ASP A 79 -19.81 -19.86 -16.76
C ASP A 79 -18.34 -19.91 -16.32
N ARG A 80 -17.64 -18.76 -16.30
CA ARG A 80 -16.25 -18.64 -15.89
C ARG A 80 -16.04 -17.39 -15.04
N LEU A 81 -15.20 -17.58 -14.02
CA LEU A 81 -14.65 -16.50 -13.19
C LEU A 81 -13.14 -16.49 -13.40
N TYR A 82 -12.59 -15.36 -13.75
CA TYR A 82 -11.16 -15.12 -13.94
C TYR A 82 -10.63 -14.39 -12.71
N VAL A 83 -9.73 -15.01 -11.97
CA VAL A 83 -9.27 -14.52 -10.67
C VAL A 83 -7.78 -14.23 -10.73
N VAL A 84 -7.38 -13.01 -10.42
CA VAL A 84 -5.98 -12.63 -10.23
C VAL A 84 -5.46 -13.25 -8.95
N ALA A 85 -4.50 -14.17 -9.07
CA ALA A 85 -3.75 -14.77 -7.95
C ALA A 85 -2.44 -14.01 -7.77
N GLN A 86 -2.46 -12.95 -6.95
CA GLN A 86 -1.42 -11.94 -6.89
C GLN A 86 -0.05 -12.49 -6.48
N GLU A 87 0.03 -13.28 -5.39
CA GLU A 87 1.30 -13.84 -4.92
C GLU A 87 1.78 -15.04 -5.74
N ASP A 88 0.91 -15.66 -6.54
CA ASP A 88 1.27 -16.79 -7.40
C ASP A 88 1.60 -16.37 -8.85
N ASN A 89 1.52 -15.05 -9.15
CA ASN A 89 1.78 -14.49 -10.47
C ASN A 89 0.95 -15.19 -11.56
N ALA A 90 -0.33 -15.36 -11.33
CA ALA A 90 -1.20 -16.12 -12.20
C ALA A 90 -2.61 -15.53 -12.34
N LEU A 91 -3.25 -15.84 -13.48
CA LEU A 91 -4.69 -15.74 -13.65
C LEU A 91 -5.29 -17.15 -13.51
N LEU A 92 -6.22 -17.32 -12.59
CA LEU A 92 -6.97 -18.57 -12.41
C LEU A 92 -8.26 -18.53 -13.21
N VAL A 93 -8.55 -19.61 -13.94
CA VAL A 93 -9.83 -19.82 -14.59
C VAL A 93 -10.66 -20.74 -13.70
N VAL A 94 -11.76 -20.24 -13.19
CA VAL A 94 -12.60 -20.92 -12.20
C VAL A 94 -13.98 -21.20 -12.80
N ASP A 95 -14.51 -22.40 -12.57
CA ASP A 95 -15.90 -22.75 -12.81
C ASP A 95 -16.69 -22.43 -11.53
N PRO A 96 -17.52 -21.36 -11.53
CA PRO A 96 -18.20 -20.93 -10.32
C PRO A 96 -19.32 -21.88 -9.88
N GLU A 97 -19.93 -22.63 -10.82
CA GLU A 97 -20.98 -23.61 -10.52
C GLU A 97 -20.37 -24.85 -9.86
N LYS A 98 -19.30 -25.40 -10.47
CA LYS A 98 -18.60 -26.57 -9.93
C LYS A 98 -17.66 -26.20 -8.78
N LYS A 99 -17.48 -24.92 -8.49
CA LYS A 99 -16.61 -24.38 -7.42
C LYS A 99 -15.18 -24.90 -7.54
N LYS A 100 -14.63 -24.91 -8.75
CA LYS A 100 -13.34 -25.54 -9.04
C LYS A 100 -12.46 -24.67 -9.93
N VAL A 101 -11.16 -24.60 -9.58
CA VAL A 101 -10.14 -24.06 -10.46
C VAL A 101 -9.92 -25.02 -11.61
N LEU A 102 -10.17 -24.58 -12.85
CA LEU A 102 -10.02 -25.36 -14.07
C LEU A 102 -8.61 -25.24 -14.64
N LYS A 103 -8.04 -24.03 -14.58
CA LYS A 103 -6.73 -23.74 -15.17
C LYS A 103 -6.03 -22.60 -14.43
N LYS A 104 -4.72 -22.66 -14.46
CA LYS A 104 -3.82 -21.61 -14.00
C LYS A 104 -2.98 -21.14 -15.17
N ILE A 105 -2.97 -19.83 -15.43
CA ILE A 105 -2.25 -19.16 -16.50
C ILE A 105 -1.19 -18.26 -15.83
N ILE A 106 0.09 -18.54 -16.07
CA ILE A 106 1.17 -17.70 -15.52
C ILE A 106 1.22 -16.40 -16.30
N VAL A 107 1.28 -15.28 -15.59
CA VAL A 107 1.38 -13.91 -16.09
C VAL A 107 2.63 -13.22 -15.55
N GLY A 108 2.71 -11.90 -15.63
CA GLY A 108 3.83 -11.14 -15.06
C GLY A 108 3.83 -11.11 -13.52
N ASN A 109 4.73 -10.33 -12.95
CA ASN A 109 4.93 -10.27 -11.50
C ASN A 109 3.89 -9.35 -10.84
N LEU A 110 3.38 -9.80 -9.69
CA LEU A 110 2.38 -9.12 -8.87
C LEU A 110 1.20 -8.61 -9.71
N PRO A 111 0.41 -9.51 -10.35
CA PRO A 111 -0.73 -9.09 -11.14
C PRO A 111 -1.77 -8.39 -10.25
N HIS A 112 -2.39 -7.32 -10.80
CA HIS A 112 -3.30 -6.46 -10.05
C HIS A 112 -4.75 -6.58 -10.53
N SER A 113 -5.01 -6.31 -11.79
CA SER A 113 -6.37 -6.28 -12.35
C SER A 113 -6.52 -7.20 -13.55
N VAL A 114 -7.75 -7.62 -13.80
CA VAL A 114 -8.14 -8.36 -15.00
C VAL A 114 -9.39 -7.75 -15.61
N ILE A 115 -9.38 -7.56 -16.93
CA ILE A 115 -10.57 -7.15 -17.70
C ILE A 115 -10.70 -8.06 -18.94
N LEU A 116 -11.95 -8.29 -19.36
CA LEU A 116 -12.26 -9.12 -20.54
C LEU A 116 -12.63 -8.23 -21.73
N SER A 117 -12.21 -8.64 -22.93
CA SER A 117 -12.68 -7.99 -24.16
C SER A 117 -14.19 -8.13 -24.33
N ASN A 118 -14.82 -7.18 -25.04
CA ASN A 118 -16.27 -7.19 -25.25
C ASN A 118 -16.78 -8.42 -26.02
N ASP A 119 -15.96 -9.06 -26.83
CA ASP A 119 -16.27 -10.32 -27.53
C ASP A 119 -16.04 -11.56 -26.66
N GLY A 120 -15.43 -11.41 -25.48
CA GLY A 120 -15.12 -12.49 -24.57
C GLY A 120 -14.00 -13.42 -25.03
N GLN A 121 -13.19 -13.02 -26.01
CA GLN A 121 -12.10 -13.86 -26.55
C GLN A 121 -10.76 -13.61 -25.86
N ARG A 122 -10.55 -12.42 -25.29
CA ARG A 122 -9.29 -12.04 -24.64
C ARG A 122 -9.51 -11.59 -23.19
N ALA A 123 -8.48 -11.80 -22.38
CA ALA A 123 -8.33 -11.16 -21.09
C ALA A 123 -7.04 -10.35 -21.07
N TYR A 124 -7.07 -9.22 -20.38
CA TYR A 124 -5.92 -8.35 -20.14
C TYR A 124 -5.65 -8.34 -18.65
N VAL A 125 -4.39 -8.59 -18.26
CA VAL A 125 -3.98 -8.64 -16.86
C VAL A 125 -2.83 -7.67 -16.65
N SER A 126 -3.01 -6.65 -15.81
CA SER A 126 -1.93 -5.74 -15.42
C SER A 126 -0.99 -6.40 -14.43
N ASN A 127 0.32 -6.24 -14.64
CA ASN A 127 1.38 -6.84 -13.82
C ASN A 127 2.21 -5.73 -13.18
N GLU A 128 1.89 -5.38 -11.95
CA GLU A 128 2.37 -4.20 -11.24
C GLU A 128 3.90 -4.12 -11.13
N TRP A 129 4.58 -5.27 -10.98
CA TRP A 129 6.04 -5.32 -10.84
C TRP A 129 6.76 -5.76 -12.12
N SER A 130 6.08 -5.84 -13.24
CA SER A 130 6.66 -6.12 -14.57
C SER A 130 6.52 -4.95 -15.52
N ASP A 131 5.77 -3.90 -15.14
CA ASP A 131 5.46 -2.73 -15.96
C ASP A 131 4.87 -3.12 -17.33
N ASP A 132 3.95 -4.09 -17.31
CA ASP A 132 3.31 -4.58 -18.52
C ASP A 132 1.89 -5.12 -18.28
N VAL A 133 1.19 -5.40 -19.36
CA VAL A 133 -0.10 -6.08 -19.41
C VAL A 133 0.03 -7.37 -20.20
N SER A 134 -0.30 -8.50 -19.58
CA SER A 134 -0.41 -9.79 -20.29
C SER A 134 -1.71 -9.84 -21.08
N VAL A 135 -1.63 -10.15 -22.38
CA VAL A 135 -2.76 -10.42 -23.27
C VAL A 135 -2.98 -11.93 -23.34
N ILE A 136 -4.14 -12.40 -22.95
CA ILE A 136 -4.46 -13.82 -22.86
C ILE A 136 -5.55 -14.17 -23.85
N ASP A 137 -5.28 -15.16 -24.70
CA ASP A 137 -6.30 -15.82 -25.52
C ASP A 137 -7.08 -16.81 -24.65
N LEU A 138 -8.37 -16.57 -24.47
CA LEU A 138 -9.21 -17.34 -23.58
C LEU A 138 -9.61 -18.71 -24.15
N SER A 139 -9.56 -18.88 -25.46
CA SER A 139 -9.85 -20.18 -26.12
C SER A 139 -8.73 -21.18 -25.87
N THR A 140 -7.48 -20.74 -25.95
CA THR A 140 -6.28 -21.54 -25.70
C THR A 140 -5.81 -21.47 -24.25
N SER A 141 -6.27 -20.45 -23.51
CA SER A 141 -5.81 -20.08 -22.16
C SER A 141 -4.29 -19.93 -22.10
N LYS A 142 -3.72 -19.15 -23.01
CA LYS A 142 -2.30 -18.83 -23.08
C LYS A 142 -2.09 -17.33 -23.17
N VAL A 143 -1.01 -16.85 -22.59
CA VAL A 143 -0.50 -15.51 -22.88
C VAL A 143 -0.01 -15.49 -24.31
N VAL A 144 -0.56 -14.60 -25.14
CA VAL A 144 -0.23 -14.47 -26.56
C VAL A 144 0.55 -13.22 -26.87
N ASP A 145 0.51 -12.23 -25.95
CA ASP A 145 1.25 -10.98 -26.10
C ASP A 145 1.50 -10.33 -24.74
N THR A 146 2.41 -9.35 -24.69
CA THR A 146 2.73 -8.56 -23.49
C THR A 146 2.96 -7.10 -23.90
N LEU A 147 2.07 -6.22 -23.45
CA LEU A 147 2.09 -4.80 -23.78
C LEU A 147 2.84 -4.00 -22.71
N LYS A 148 3.80 -3.18 -23.13
CA LYS A 148 4.54 -2.30 -22.21
C LYS A 148 3.69 -1.11 -21.78
N THR A 149 3.90 -0.67 -20.52
CA THR A 149 3.13 0.41 -19.88
C THR A 149 4.06 1.40 -19.16
N GLY A 150 3.49 2.33 -18.40
CA GLY A 150 4.21 3.03 -17.35
C GLY A 150 4.48 2.13 -16.14
N ASN A 151 5.03 2.71 -15.06
CA ASN A 151 5.44 1.93 -13.91
C ASN A 151 4.28 1.63 -12.95
N GLY A 152 4.20 0.37 -12.53
CA GLY A 152 3.18 -0.12 -11.62
C GLY A 152 1.77 -0.14 -12.21
N PRO A 153 1.52 -0.83 -13.34
CA PRO A 153 0.17 -0.91 -13.90
C PRO A 153 -0.80 -1.58 -12.94
N ALA A 154 -1.94 -0.92 -12.69
CA ALA A 154 -2.98 -1.33 -11.75
C ALA A 154 -4.33 -1.46 -12.48
N GLY A 155 -5.22 -0.48 -12.37
CA GLY A 155 -6.54 -0.51 -12.98
C GLY A 155 -6.52 -0.53 -14.49
N LEU A 156 -7.48 -1.24 -15.08
CA LEU A 156 -7.65 -1.42 -16.51
C LEU A 156 -9.06 -0.99 -16.93
N SER A 157 -9.18 -0.35 -18.10
CA SER A 157 -10.46 -0.08 -18.74
C SER A 157 -10.33 -0.20 -20.26
N LEU A 158 -11.35 -0.71 -20.93
CA LEU A 158 -11.41 -0.79 -22.39
C LEU A 158 -12.24 0.34 -22.97
N SER A 159 -11.85 0.84 -24.14
CA SER A 159 -12.74 1.66 -24.96
C SER A 159 -13.99 0.86 -25.37
N ALA A 160 -15.10 1.55 -25.65
CA ALA A 160 -16.36 0.92 -26.01
C ALA A 160 -16.25 0.03 -27.27
N ASP A 161 -15.37 0.39 -28.20
CA ASP A 161 -15.09 -0.34 -29.46
C ASP A 161 -13.98 -1.41 -29.35
N ASN A 162 -13.40 -1.62 -28.15
CA ASN A 162 -12.25 -2.50 -27.88
C ASN A 162 -10.96 -2.12 -28.63
N LYS A 163 -10.83 -0.89 -29.10
CA LYS A 163 -9.65 -0.47 -29.86
C LYS A 163 -8.51 -0.05 -28.94
N TYR A 164 -8.83 0.52 -27.79
CA TYR A 164 -7.88 1.03 -26.83
C TYR A 164 -8.02 0.36 -25.48
N LEU A 165 -6.86 0.09 -24.87
CA LEU A 165 -6.77 -0.28 -23.47
C LEU A 165 -6.17 0.88 -22.68
N TYR A 166 -6.91 1.34 -21.70
CA TYR A 166 -6.46 2.34 -20.72
C TYR A 166 -5.85 1.63 -19.53
N VAL A 167 -4.60 1.95 -19.22
CA VAL A 167 -3.84 1.32 -18.14
C VAL A 167 -3.37 2.38 -17.16
N VAL A 168 -3.85 2.29 -15.95
CA VAL A 168 -3.46 3.19 -14.86
C VAL A 168 -2.13 2.72 -14.28
N ASN A 169 -1.12 3.61 -14.22
CA ASN A 169 0.24 3.32 -13.77
C ASN A 169 0.49 3.98 -12.41
N SER A 170 0.36 3.21 -11.35
CA SER A 170 0.34 3.71 -9.96
C SER A 170 1.65 4.38 -9.55
N TYR A 171 2.81 3.79 -9.88
CA TYR A 171 4.10 4.31 -9.45
C TYR A 171 4.57 5.52 -10.27
N SER A 172 4.15 5.65 -11.52
CA SER A 172 4.47 6.80 -12.35
C SER A 172 3.38 7.87 -12.40
N SER A 173 2.27 7.69 -11.68
CA SER A 173 1.14 8.64 -11.55
C SER A 173 0.62 9.11 -12.90
N ASN A 174 0.36 8.18 -13.81
CA ASN A 174 -0.15 8.47 -15.15
C ASN A 174 -1.05 7.35 -15.68
N ILE A 175 -1.67 7.59 -16.83
CA ILE A 175 -2.46 6.59 -17.56
C ILE A 175 -1.91 6.43 -18.98
N SER A 176 -1.63 5.19 -19.38
CA SER A 176 -1.24 4.80 -20.74
C SER A 176 -2.48 4.48 -21.57
N VAL A 177 -2.49 4.92 -22.83
CA VAL A 177 -3.49 4.56 -23.84
C VAL A 177 -2.80 3.64 -24.87
N LEU A 178 -3.10 2.34 -24.80
CA LEU A 178 -2.51 1.32 -25.68
C LEU A 178 -3.44 1.04 -26.84
N ASP A 179 -2.95 1.06 -28.08
CA ASP A 179 -3.68 0.61 -29.25
C ASP A 179 -3.61 -0.92 -29.35
N LEU A 180 -4.75 -1.59 -29.21
CA LEU A 180 -4.81 -3.06 -29.18
C LEU A 180 -4.60 -3.72 -30.54
N ASN A 181 -4.58 -2.97 -31.65
CA ASN A 181 -4.27 -3.50 -32.96
C ASN A 181 -2.75 -3.52 -33.22
N THR A 182 -2.04 -2.50 -32.74
CA THR A 182 -0.58 -2.38 -32.94
C THR A 182 0.23 -2.88 -31.73
N GLY A 183 -0.39 -2.93 -30.53
CA GLY A 183 0.29 -3.23 -29.28
C GLY A 183 1.11 -2.06 -28.73
N GLU A 184 1.08 -0.89 -29.36
CA GLU A 184 1.90 0.26 -29.01
C GLU A 184 1.17 1.26 -28.09
N GLU A 185 1.94 1.95 -27.24
CA GLU A 185 1.44 3.07 -26.47
C GLU A 185 1.27 4.31 -27.35
N ARG A 186 0.03 4.74 -27.51
CA ARG A 186 -0.31 5.88 -28.35
C ARG A 186 -0.17 7.22 -27.64
N LYS A 187 -0.57 7.24 -26.34
CA LYS A 187 -0.56 8.45 -25.51
C LYS A 187 -0.34 8.08 -24.06
N ARG A 188 0.15 9.05 -23.29
CA ARG A 188 0.26 8.98 -21.84
C ARG A 188 -0.16 10.32 -21.23
N PHE A 189 -0.90 10.29 -20.12
CA PHE A 189 -1.36 11.49 -19.43
C PHE A 189 -1.08 11.41 -17.95
N ASP A 190 -0.62 12.49 -17.36
CA ASP A 190 -0.45 12.58 -15.92
C ASP A 190 -1.81 12.61 -15.22
N THR A 191 -1.90 11.91 -14.09
CA THR A 191 -3.08 11.80 -13.22
C THR A 191 -2.77 12.37 -11.84
N GLY A 192 -3.70 12.22 -10.90
CA GLY A 192 -3.42 12.38 -9.48
C GLY A 192 -2.41 11.34 -8.98
N ASN A 193 -1.97 11.48 -7.73
CA ASN A 193 -0.89 10.66 -7.15
C ASN A 193 -1.31 9.20 -6.94
N ASN A 194 -0.46 8.28 -7.37
CA ASN A 194 -0.63 6.84 -7.18
C ASN A 194 -2.05 6.36 -7.58
N PRO A 195 -2.45 6.53 -8.85
CA PRO A 195 -3.77 6.13 -9.32
C PRO A 195 -3.94 4.61 -9.27
N THR A 196 -5.15 4.12 -8.97
CA THR A 196 -5.45 2.69 -8.85
C THR A 196 -6.67 2.25 -9.62
N GLY A 197 -7.81 2.89 -9.43
CA GLY A 197 -9.06 2.53 -10.08
C GLY A 197 -9.31 3.31 -11.36
N THR A 198 -9.97 2.67 -12.33
CA THR A 198 -10.43 3.35 -13.55
C THR A 198 -11.68 2.66 -14.09
N GLN A 199 -12.61 3.47 -14.59
CA GLN A 199 -13.80 2.96 -15.25
C GLN A 199 -14.31 3.95 -16.31
N LEU A 200 -14.70 3.41 -17.46
CA LEU A 200 -15.41 4.14 -18.51
C LEU A 200 -16.88 4.29 -18.10
N SER A 201 -17.45 5.49 -18.31
CA SER A 201 -18.88 5.74 -18.09
C SER A 201 -19.75 4.84 -18.97
N PRO A 202 -20.99 4.50 -18.57
CA PRO A 202 -21.87 3.60 -19.32
C PRO A 202 -22.20 4.05 -20.75
N ASP A 203 -22.14 5.37 -21.01
CA ASP A 203 -22.32 5.93 -22.35
C ASP A 203 -21.04 5.86 -23.23
N GLY A 204 -19.94 5.33 -22.68
CA GLY A 204 -18.66 5.15 -23.38
C GLY A 204 -17.88 6.42 -23.66
N LYS A 205 -18.25 7.57 -23.05
CA LYS A 205 -17.64 8.86 -23.41
C LYS A 205 -16.58 9.36 -22.45
N THR A 206 -16.69 9.01 -21.18
CA THR A 206 -15.85 9.60 -20.13
C THR A 206 -15.18 8.53 -19.29
N LEU A 207 -13.86 8.58 -19.22
CA LEU A 207 -13.07 7.72 -18.36
C LEU A 207 -12.71 8.45 -17.07
N TYR A 208 -12.96 7.81 -15.93
CA TYR A 208 -12.58 8.30 -14.62
C TYR A 208 -11.40 7.50 -14.09
N VAL A 209 -10.45 8.19 -13.46
CA VAL A 209 -9.27 7.59 -12.80
C VAL A 209 -9.22 8.09 -11.36
N THR A 210 -9.23 7.18 -10.40
CA THR A 210 -9.13 7.49 -8.98
C THR A 210 -7.68 7.47 -8.51
N SER A 211 -7.37 8.23 -7.46
CA SER A 211 -6.03 8.31 -6.89
C SER A 211 -6.01 7.82 -5.45
N ARG A 212 -5.11 6.90 -5.15
CA ARG A 212 -4.92 6.33 -3.81
C ARG A 212 -4.27 7.34 -2.86
N ARG A 213 -3.26 8.07 -3.31
CA ARG A 213 -2.56 9.06 -2.49
C ARG A 213 -3.09 10.46 -2.69
N ALA A 214 -3.07 11.22 -1.59
CA ALA A 214 -3.38 12.64 -1.64
C ALA A 214 -2.37 13.41 -2.51
N LEU A 215 -2.82 14.53 -3.07
CA LEU A 215 -1.93 15.51 -3.67
C LEU A 215 -1.02 16.08 -2.56
N ILE A 216 0.21 16.41 -2.92
CA ILE A 216 1.11 17.09 -2.00
C ILE A 216 0.63 18.52 -1.87
N THR A 217 -0.01 18.83 -0.73
CA THR A 217 -0.50 20.17 -0.38
C THR A 217 0.57 20.95 0.40
N GLN A 218 0.32 22.22 0.67
CA GLN A 218 1.18 22.97 1.58
C GLN A 218 1.08 22.38 2.98
N TYR A 219 2.19 22.46 3.69
CA TYR A 219 2.29 21.94 5.05
C TYR A 219 1.22 22.54 5.98
N GLY A 220 0.42 21.68 6.58
CA GLY A 220 -0.66 22.05 7.50
C GLY A 220 -2.01 22.34 6.83
N GLU A 221 -2.11 22.26 5.51
CA GLU A 221 -3.40 22.34 4.80
C GLU A 221 -4.12 20.98 4.78
N PRO A 222 -5.47 20.99 4.70
CA PRO A 222 -6.24 19.77 4.50
C PRO A 222 -5.80 19.03 3.23
N LEU A 223 -5.71 17.73 3.34
CA LEU A 223 -5.36 16.89 2.19
C LEU A 223 -6.47 16.91 1.12
N LYS A 224 -6.07 16.66 -0.12
CA LYS A 224 -6.97 16.54 -1.27
C LYS A 224 -6.49 15.39 -2.13
N SER A 225 -7.40 14.54 -2.59
CA SER A 225 -7.09 13.55 -3.61
C SER A 225 -7.79 13.88 -4.92
N GLU A 226 -7.18 13.51 -6.03
CA GLU A 226 -7.68 13.84 -7.36
C GLU A 226 -8.45 12.65 -7.98
N ILE A 227 -9.54 12.97 -8.65
CA ILE A 227 -10.16 12.13 -9.66
C ILE A 227 -9.89 12.79 -11.02
N THR A 228 -9.10 12.12 -11.85
CA THR A 228 -8.81 12.59 -13.21
C THR A 228 -9.90 12.14 -14.16
N VAL A 229 -10.37 13.06 -15.02
CA VAL A 229 -11.45 12.81 -15.98
C VAL A 229 -10.91 12.99 -17.40
N LEU A 230 -11.05 11.95 -18.20
CA LEU A 230 -10.59 11.91 -19.59
C LEU A 230 -11.79 11.72 -20.53
N ASP A 231 -11.87 12.51 -21.59
CA ASP A 231 -12.82 12.32 -22.68
C ASP A 231 -12.28 11.25 -23.64
N GLU A 232 -13.07 10.23 -23.87
CA GLU A 232 -12.68 9.05 -24.66
C GLU A 232 -12.46 9.40 -26.13
N ASN A 233 -13.35 10.18 -26.72
CA ASN A 233 -13.33 10.52 -28.15
C ASN A 233 -12.13 11.39 -28.53
N SER A 234 -11.90 12.44 -27.76
CA SER A 234 -10.76 13.35 -28.01
C SER A 234 -9.44 12.85 -27.43
N GLN A 235 -9.51 11.86 -26.51
CA GLN A 235 -8.39 11.38 -25.71
C GLN A 235 -7.62 12.54 -25.08
N LYS A 236 -8.32 13.37 -24.30
CA LYS A 236 -7.76 14.51 -23.55
C LYS A 236 -8.30 14.51 -22.13
N ILE A 237 -7.49 14.99 -21.21
CA ILE A 237 -7.96 15.32 -19.86
C ILE A 237 -8.93 16.52 -19.98
N THR A 238 -10.16 16.32 -19.53
CA THR A 238 -11.21 17.33 -19.53
C THR A 238 -11.53 17.87 -18.14
N GLY A 239 -11.05 17.20 -17.10
CA GLY A 239 -11.27 17.65 -15.73
C GLY A 239 -10.32 16.99 -14.73
N ARG A 240 -10.10 17.71 -13.64
CA ARG A 240 -9.42 17.24 -12.43
C ARG A 240 -10.27 17.65 -11.23
N ARG A 241 -10.90 16.66 -10.59
CA ARG A 241 -11.78 16.90 -9.45
C ARG A 241 -11.03 16.63 -8.17
N ASN A 242 -10.76 17.67 -7.39
CA ASN A 242 -10.14 17.55 -6.09
C ASN A 242 -11.20 17.23 -5.03
N ILE A 243 -11.03 16.10 -4.34
CA ILE A 243 -11.88 15.67 -3.24
C ILE A 243 -11.16 16.01 -1.93
N GLU A 244 -11.72 16.96 -1.19
CA GLU A 244 -11.13 17.44 0.06
C GLU A 244 -11.23 16.40 1.16
N SER A 245 -10.20 16.32 1.98
CA SER A 245 -10.12 15.39 3.12
C SER A 245 -10.41 13.94 2.74
N ALA A 246 -10.06 13.52 1.51
CA ALA A 246 -10.20 12.15 1.05
C ALA A 246 -8.86 11.60 0.56
N TYR A 247 -8.59 10.32 0.84
CA TYR A 247 -7.48 9.57 0.27
C TYR A 247 -7.85 8.08 0.17
N MET A 248 -6.97 7.23 -0.33
CA MET A 248 -7.25 5.81 -0.60
C MET A 248 -8.54 5.63 -1.39
N MET A 249 -8.71 6.45 -2.44
CA MET A 249 -9.78 6.28 -3.41
C MET A 249 -9.41 5.15 -4.36
N GLU A 250 -9.73 3.91 -3.96
CA GLU A 250 -9.21 2.70 -4.61
C GLU A 250 -9.95 2.37 -5.89
N ASN A 251 -11.27 2.37 -5.87
CA ASN A 251 -12.10 1.98 -7.00
C ASN A 251 -13.33 2.85 -7.18
N ILE A 252 -13.92 2.76 -8.38
CA ILE A 252 -15.08 3.53 -8.83
C ILE A 252 -16.08 2.61 -9.52
N ALA A 253 -17.38 2.86 -9.32
CA ALA A 253 -18.46 2.23 -10.05
C ALA A 253 -19.48 3.24 -10.52
N PHE A 254 -20.02 3.07 -11.74
CA PHE A 254 -21.16 3.83 -12.25
C PHE A 254 -22.46 3.07 -12.03
N THR A 255 -23.53 3.80 -11.73
CA THR A 255 -24.88 3.26 -11.90
C THR A 255 -25.13 2.88 -13.37
N PRO A 256 -25.94 1.86 -13.68
CA PRO A 256 -26.21 1.46 -15.06
C PRO A 256 -26.80 2.59 -15.93
N THR A 257 -27.53 3.50 -15.31
CA THR A 257 -28.09 4.70 -15.97
C THR A 257 -27.05 5.79 -16.22
N GLY A 258 -25.86 5.67 -15.63
CA GLY A 258 -24.80 6.67 -15.73
C GLY A 258 -25.06 7.98 -14.98
N ASP A 259 -26.09 8.07 -14.15
CA ASP A 259 -26.44 9.28 -13.39
C ASP A 259 -25.53 9.55 -12.20
N LEU A 260 -24.96 8.49 -11.61
CA LEU A 260 -24.02 8.56 -10.48
C LEU A 260 -22.75 7.78 -10.76
N ALA A 261 -21.62 8.34 -10.37
CA ALA A 261 -20.37 7.61 -10.13
C ALA A 261 -20.12 7.55 -8.61
N ILE A 262 -19.71 6.38 -8.11
CA ILE A 262 -19.48 6.17 -6.68
C ILE A 262 -18.06 5.63 -6.49
N VAL A 263 -17.29 6.29 -5.62
CA VAL A 263 -15.87 6.01 -5.36
C VAL A 263 -15.69 5.64 -3.89
N THR A 264 -14.90 4.65 -3.58
CA THR A 264 -14.49 4.33 -2.20
C THR A 264 -13.54 5.39 -1.67
N MET A 265 -13.60 5.72 -0.38
CA MET A 265 -12.67 6.68 0.23
C MET A 265 -12.40 6.41 1.69
N ILE A 266 -11.23 6.85 2.16
CA ILE A 266 -10.90 7.10 3.55
C ILE A 266 -10.87 8.61 3.77
N ARG A 267 -11.48 9.06 4.88
CA ARG A 267 -11.47 10.45 5.30
C ARG A 267 -10.69 10.58 6.62
N PRO A 268 -9.39 10.89 6.57
CA PRO A 268 -8.58 11.02 7.77
C PRO A 268 -8.71 12.39 8.42
N LYS A 269 -8.62 12.42 9.73
CA LYS A 269 -8.38 13.61 10.55
C LYS A 269 -6.97 13.54 11.15
N ASN A 270 -5.99 13.30 10.29
CA ASN A 270 -4.60 12.99 10.62
C ASN A 270 -3.88 14.08 11.42
N LEU A 271 -4.37 15.32 11.40
CA LEU A 271 -3.84 16.43 12.20
C LEU A 271 -4.42 16.51 13.61
N VAL A 272 -5.45 15.71 13.92
CA VAL A 272 -5.93 15.53 15.30
C VAL A 272 -4.91 14.65 16.04
N PRO A 273 -4.53 15.00 17.29
CA PRO A 273 -3.58 14.18 18.04
C PRO A 273 -3.99 12.71 18.13
N SER A 274 -3.06 11.79 17.84
CA SER A 274 -3.34 10.35 17.83
C SER A 274 -3.85 9.78 19.16
N ILE A 275 -3.56 10.45 20.28
CA ILE A 275 -4.10 10.10 21.59
C ILE A 275 -5.62 10.29 21.69
N GLN A 276 -6.23 11.01 20.75
CA GLN A 276 -7.68 11.27 20.70
C GLN A 276 -8.46 10.13 20.01
N VAL A 277 -7.82 9.02 19.66
CA VAL A 277 -8.50 7.90 18.97
C VAL A 277 -9.73 7.38 19.73
N GLU A 278 -9.73 7.44 21.04
CA GLU A 278 -10.89 7.09 21.89
C GLU A 278 -12.08 8.07 21.74
N GLN A 279 -11.83 9.24 21.19
CA GLN A 279 -12.86 10.22 20.86
C GLN A 279 -13.56 9.90 19.53
N GLY A 280 -13.10 8.86 18.82
CA GLY A 280 -13.75 8.28 17.67
C GLY A 280 -13.62 9.05 16.37
N TRP A 281 -12.50 9.74 16.10
CA TRP A 281 -12.50 10.64 14.95
C TRP A 281 -11.22 10.68 14.13
N MET A 282 -10.28 9.79 14.37
CA MET A 282 -9.01 9.86 13.64
C MET A 282 -9.14 9.40 12.19
N MET A 283 -9.92 8.35 11.95
CA MET A 283 -10.20 7.81 10.61
C MET A 283 -11.70 7.58 10.47
N THR A 284 -12.26 7.97 9.33
CA THR A 284 -13.63 7.64 8.91
C THR A 284 -13.62 7.11 7.48
N TYR A 285 -14.60 6.29 7.16
CA TYR A 285 -14.65 5.52 5.93
C TYR A 285 -15.98 5.71 5.22
N GLY A 286 -15.92 5.84 3.90
CA GLY A 286 -17.13 6.15 3.17
C GLY A 286 -17.01 6.02 1.66
N ILE A 287 -17.91 6.69 1.01
CA ILE A 287 -17.98 6.80 -0.45
C ILE A 287 -18.10 8.26 -0.87
N VAL A 288 -17.53 8.58 -2.03
CA VAL A 288 -17.77 9.83 -2.75
C VAL A 288 -18.82 9.55 -3.83
N VAL A 289 -19.92 10.25 -3.79
CA VAL A 289 -20.98 10.19 -4.82
C VAL A 289 -20.87 11.40 -5.72
N ILE A 290 -20.75 11.17 -7.02
CA ILE A 290 -20.59 12.22 -8.05
C ILE A 290 -21.76 12.17 -9.01
N GLU A 291 -22.58 13.22 -9.02
CA GLU A 291 -23.65 13.34 -10.01
C GLU A 291 -23.07 13.59 -11.40
N GLN A 292 -23.54 12.82 -12.38
CA GLN A 292 -23.07 12.87 -13.76
C GLN A 292 -23.96 13.81 -14.62
N LYS A 293 -24.04 15.06 -14.20
CA LYS A 293 -24.74 16.13 -14.92
C LYS A 293 -23.92 17.41 -14.91
N GLU A 294 -24.26 18.36 -15.73
CA GLU A 294 -23.64 19.67 -15.72
C GLU A 294 -23.77 20.30 -14.32
N ASN A 295 -22.67 20.79 -13.76
CA ASN A 295 -22.57 21.27 -12.38
C ASN A 295 -23.03 20.24 -11.32
N GLY A 296 -22.85 18.95 -11.62
CA GLY A 296 -23.19 17.86 -10.71
C GLY A 296 -22.42 17.94 -9.38
N ARG A 297 -23.14 17.67 -8.30
CA ARG A 297 -22.60 17.74 -6.93
C ARG A 297 -21.61 16.59 -6.66
N VAL A 298 -20.66 16.85 -5.78
CA VAL A 298 -19.76 15.85 -5.21
C VAL A 298 -20.08 15.76 -3.72
N ILE A 299 -20.52 14.60 -3.27
CA ILE A 299 -21.02 14.37 -1.91
C ILE A 299 -20.21 13.26 -1.25
N GLN A 300 -19.75 13.48 -0.02
CA GLN A 300 -19.10 12.45 0.79
C GLN A 300 -20.11 11.86 1.78
N LEU A 301 -20.30 10.55 1.75
CA LEU A 301 -21.21 9.81 2.61
C LEU A 301 -20.43 8.77 3.40
N LEU A 302 -20.52 8.81 4.74
CA LEU A 302 -19.86 7.86 5.61
C LEU A 302 -20.56 6.50 5.57
N LEU A 303 -19.78 5.43 5.59
CA LEU A 303 -20.25 4.07 5.78
C LEU A 303 -20.13 3.62 7.24
N ASP A 304 -19.47 4.40 8.08
CA ASP A 304 -19.29 4.12 9.51
C ASP A 304 -20.57 4.32 10.31
N GLU A 305 -20.57 3.77 11.52
CA GLU A 305 -21.63 3.90 12.53
C GLU A 305 -21.04 4.53 13.80
N PRO A 306 -21.84 5.11 14.69
CA PRO A 306 -21.32 5.83 15.87
C PRO A 306 -20.38 5.03 16.78
N ASN A 307 -20.50 3.71 16.78
CA ASN A 307 -19.69 2.81 17.62
C ASN A 307 -18.94 1.73 16.82
N ALA A 308 -18.90 1.84 15.50
CA ALA A 308 -18.24 0.85 14.65
C ALA A 308 -17.75 1.50 13.35
N TYR A 309 -16.46 1.35 13.08
CA TYR A 309 -15.84 1.84 11.85
C TYR A 309 -15.64 0.69 10.87
N TYR A 310 -15.86 0.96 9.60
CA TYR A 310 -15.73 -0.03 8.52
C TYR A 310 -14.52 0.30 7.69
N SER A 311 -13.34 -0.04 8.24
CA SER A 311 -12.04 0.39 7.71
C SER A 311 -11.71 -0.19 6.35
N ASP A 312 -10.91 0.60 5.62
CA ASP A 312 -10.27 0.27 4.35
C ASP A 312 -11.26 -0.20 3.28
N PRO A 313 -12.23 0.66 2.89
CA PRO A 313 -13.10 0.37 1.75
C PRO A 313 -12.25 0.26 0.48
N PHE A 314 -12.34 -0.90 -0.21
CA PHE A 314 -11.43 -1.22 -1.30
C PHE A 314 -12.12 -1.24 -2.66
N ASP A 315 -13.14 -2.06 -2.83
CA ASP A 315 -13.83 -2.20 -4.12
C ASP A 315 -15.31 -1.92 -3.99
N ILE A 316 -15.92 -1.55 -5.11
CA ILE A 316 -17.34 -1.26 -5.21
C ILE A 316 -17.91 -1.78 -6.51
N VAL A 317 -19.04 -2.50 -6.43
CA VAL A 317 -19.82 -2.91 -7.61
C VAL A 317 -21.29 -2.57 -7.40
N ILE A 318 -21.99 -2.27 -8.49
CA ILE A 318 -23.43 -1.90 -8.48
C ILE A 318 -24.20 -2.95 -9.27
N THR A 319 -25.32 -3.40 -8.72
CA THR A 319 -26.19 -4.38 -9.38
C THR A 319 -26.71 -3.88 -10.73
N PRO A 320 -26.98 -4.78 -11.71
CA PRO A 320 -27.45 -4.37 -13.04
C PRO A 320 -28.76 -3.59 -13.04
N ASP A 321 -29.60 -3.73 -12.00
CA ASP A 321 -30.83 -2.95 -11.81
C ASP A 321 -30.58 -1.57 -11.18
N GLY A 322 -29.33 -1.27 -10.82
CA GLY A 322 -28.93 0.02 -10.24
C GLY A 322 -29.40 0.27 -8.81
N LYS A 323 -29.92 -0.74 -8.11
CA LYS A 323 -30.55 -0.54 -6.78
C LYS A 323 -29.63 -0.77 -5.60
N LYS A 324 -28.61 -1.61 -5.75
CA LYS A 324 -27.69 -1.94 -4.66
C LYS A 324 -26.24 -1.73 -5.10
N ALA A 325 -25.44 -1.16 -4.21
CA ALA A 325 -23.99 -1.22 -4.30
C ALA A 325 -23.45 -2.09 -3.18
N PHE A 326 -22.38 -2.83 -3.49
CA PHE A 326 -21.62 -3.63 -2.55
C PHE A 326 -20.23 -3.02 -2.42
N VAL A 327 -19.80 -2.72 -1.19
CA VAL A 327 -18.49 -2.14 -0.88
C VAL A 327 -17.73 -3.12 0.00
N SER A 328 -16.54 -3.56 -0.43
CA SER A 328 -15.65 -4.39 0.42
C SER A 328 -14.88 -3.52 1.41
N HIS A 329 -14.82 -3.96 2.67
CA HIS A 329 -14.03 -3.35 3.74
C HIS A 329 -12.95 -4.32 4.19
N SER A 330 -11.73 -4.11 3.70
CA SER A 330 -10.64 -5.06 3.88
C SER A 330 -10.14 -5.15 5.31
N GLY A 331 -10.20 -4.06 6.09
CA GLY A 331 -9.74 -4.02 7.48
C GLY A 331 -10.69 -4.63 8.51
N VAL A 332 -11.99 -4.79 8.18
CA VAL A 332 -13.00 -5.37 9.11
C VAL A 332 -13.66 -6.64 8.57
N ASN A 333 -13.18 -7.19 7.47
CA ASN A 333 -13.69 -8.44 6.88
C ASN A 333 -15.21 -8.39 6.66
N THR A 334 -15.69 -7.36 5.98
CA THR A 334 -17.12 -7.09 5.85
C THR A 334 -17.43 -6.52 4.46
N ILE A 335 -18.62 -6.80 3.95
CA ILE A 335 -19.22 -6.12 2.79
C ILE A 335 -20.36 -5.23 3.28
N SER A 336 -20.35 -3.97 2.92
CA SER A 336 -21.49 -3.06 3.12
C SER A 336 -22.42 -3.13 1.90
N VAL A 337 -23.71 -3.23 2.15
CA VAL A 337 -24.75 -3.18 1.11
C VAL A 337 -25.44 -1.82 1.19
N VAL A 338 -25.28 -1.02 0.15
CA VAL A 338 -25.84 0.34 0.04
C VAL A 338 -27.04 0.34 -0.88
N ASN A 339 -28.15 0.92 -0.42
CA ASN A 339 -29.33 1.15 -1.23
C ASN A 339 -29.18 2.45 -2.04
N ILE A 340 -29.08 2.35 -3.35
CA ILE A 340 -28.81 3.48 -4.25
C ILE A 340 -30.02 4.43 -4.34
N ASP A 341 -31.25 3.92 -4.29
CA ASP A 341 -32.44 4.78 -4.32
C ASP A 341 -32.54 5.63 -3.03
N SER A 342 -32.11 5.08 -1.90
CA SER A 342 -32.00 5.83 -0.65
C SER A 342 -30.94 6.93 -0.74
N VAL A 343 -29.80 6.66 -1.38
CA VAL A 343 -28.76 7.65 -1.65
C VAL A 343 -29.30 8.76 -2.55
N ARG A 344 -29.97 8.45 -3.68
CA ARG A 344 -30.62 9.45 -4.55
C ARG A 344 -31.61 10.31 -3.77
N SER A 345 -32.53 9.66 -3.04
CA SER A 345 -33.52 10.37 -2.22
C SER A 345 -32.90 11.28 -1.18
N LEU A 346 -31.79 10.85 -0.55
CA LEU A 346 -31.04 11.67 0.40
C LEU A 346 -30.46 12.94 -0.29
N ILE A 347 -29.85 12.75 -1.44
CA ILE A 347 -29.25 13.84 -2.22
C ILE A 347 -30.29 14.85 -2.69
N ASP A 348 -31.43 14.36 -3.19
CA ASP A 348 -32.49 15.22 -3.74
C ASP A 348 -33.24 16.03 -2.69
N LYS A 349 -33.35 15.49 -1.47
CA LYS A 349 -34.11 16.12 -0.36
C LYS A 349 -33.27 17.01 0.55
N SER A 350 -31.95 17.03 0.37
CA SER A 350 -31.05 17.76 1.26
C SER A 350 -30.58 19.08 0.64
N SER A 351 -30.47 20.13 1.48
CA SER A 351 -29.82 21.37 1.06
C SER A 351 -28.31 21.15 0.90
N PRO A 352 -27.59 22.02 0.17
CA PRO A 352 -26.13 21.94 0.01
C PRO A 352 -25.40 21.91 1.35
N GLU A 353 -25.84 22.71 2.33
CA GLU A 353 -25.22 22.77 3.66
C GLU A 353 -25.40 21.44 4.41
N LEU A 354 -26.59 20.84 4.29
CA LEU A 354 -26.87 19.54 4.90
C LEU A 354 -26.06 18.43 4.25
N LEU A 355 -25.92 18.45 2.92
CA LEU A 355 -25.06 17.48 2.18
C LEU A 355 -23.61 17.56 2.65
N ASN A 356 -23.07 18.77 2.81
CA ASN A 356 -21.70 18.96 3.31
C ASN A 356 -21.49 18.41 4.73
N SER A 357 -22.52 18.50 5.58
CA SER A 357 -22.46 17.98 6.96
C SER A 357 -22.41 16.45 7.05
N TYR A 358 -22.83 15.74 6.01
CA TYR A 358 -22.88 14.27 6.02
C TYR A 358 -21.50 13.62 6.07
N SER A 359 -20.48 14.32 5.62
CA SER A 359 -19.09 13.84 5.69
C SER A 359 -18.53 13.70 7.12
N ASP A 360 -19.23 14.28 8.11
CA ASP A 360 -18.88 14.24 9.53
C ASP A 360 -20.00 13.64 10.41
N ASN A 361 -21.03 13.05 9.80
CA ASN A 361 -22.18 12.46 10.50
C ASN A 361 -22.11 10.93 10.50
N LEU A 362 -21.61 10.31 11.55
CA LEU A 362 -21.52 8.84 11.71
C LEU A 362 -22.88 8.14 11.69
N GLY A 363 -23.97 8.83 12.02
CA GLY A 363 -25.34 8.26 12.01
C GLY A 363 -25.97 8.21 10.62
N ILE A 364 -25.37 8.86 9.61
CA ILE A 364 -25.98 9.01 8.28
C ILE A 364 -26.10 7.67 7.55
N SER A 365 -25.18 6.74 7.77
CA SER A 365 -25.14 5.43 7.11
C SER A 365 -26.42 4.64 7.30
N SER A 366 -27.11 4.78 8.43
CA SER A 366 -28.39 4.12 8.72
C SER A 366 -29.50 4.44 7.71
N ARG A 367 -29.37 5.52 6.92
CA ARG A 367 -30.35 5.92 5.93
C ARG A 367 -30.23 5.17 4.59
N TYR A 368 -29.07 4.58 4.30
CA TYR A 368 -28.80 3.94 3.02
C TYR A 368 -28.04 2.62 3.12
N VAL A 369 -27.37 2.31 4.22
CA VAL A 369 -26.76 0.99 4.41
C VAL A 369 -27.80 0.02 4.96
N ILE A 370 -28.12 -1.02 4.20
CA ILE A 370 -29.20 -1.96 4.52
C ILE A 370 -28.70 -3.27 5.14
N LYS A 371 -27.43 -3.63 4.94
CA LYS A 371 -26.86 -4.88 5.49
C LYS A 371 -25.32 -4.76 5.59
N ARG A 372 -24.78 -5.49 6.57
CA ARG A 372 -23.35 -5.78 6.72
C ARG A 372 -23.15 -7.29 6.64
N ILE A 373 -22.40 -7.75 5.66
CA ILE A 373 -22.17 -9.18 5.43
C ILE A 373 -20.75 -9.52 5.83
N LYS A 374 -20.58 -10.41 6.79
CA LYS A 374 -19.26 -10.89 7.22
C LYS A 374 -18.63 -11.78 6.15
N THR A 375 -17.31 -11.63 5.97
CA THR A 375 -16.50 -12.41 5.02
C THR A 375 -15.32 -13.06 5.73
N GLY A 376 -14.52 -13.80 5.00
CA GLY A 376 -13.16 -14.17 5.41
C GLY A 376 -12.19 -12.99 5.38
N ALA A 377 -10.92 -13.27 5.68
CA ALA A 377 -9.92 -12.25 5.92
C ALA A 377 -9.56 -11.45 4.67
N ASN A 378 -9.61 -10.12 4.81
CA ASN A 378 -9.17 -9.12 3.86
C ASN A 378 -9.89 -9.22 2.50
N PRO A 379 -11.22 -8.97 2.44
CA PRO A 379 -11.95 -8.91 1.18
C PRO A 379 -11.44 -7.76 0.33
N LYS A 380 -11.04 -8.06 -0.91
CA LYS A 380 -10.54 -7.09 -1.91
C LYS A 380 -11.54 -6.97 -3.05
N GLY A 381 -11.19 -7.42 -4.24
CA GLY A 381 -12.00 -7.29 -5.45
C GLY A 381 -13.36 -7.97 -5.37
N LEU A 382 -14.33 -7.37 -6.04
CA LEU A 382 -15.71 -7.79 -6.15
C LEU A 382 -16.08 -8.04 -7.61
N ALA A 383 -16.90 -9.04 -7.88
CA ALA A 383 -17.49 -9.23 -9.20
C ALA A 383 -18.92 -9.76 -9.08
N LEU A 384 -19.84 -9.24 -9.89
CA LEU A 384 -21.21 -9.75 -9.98
C LEU A 384 -21.32 -10.83 -11.06
N SER A 385 -22.16 -11.84 -10.84
CA SER A 385 -22.58 -12.75 -11.90
C SER A 385 -23.28 -11.96 -13.02
N SER A 386 -23.29 -12.48 -14.23
CA SER A 386 -23.86 -11.80 -15.39
C SER A 386 -25.35 -11.45 -15.23
N ASP A 387 -26.10 -12.20 -14.42
CA ASP A 387 -27.49 -11.94 -14.06
C ASP A 387 -27.65 -11.09 -12.78
N GLY A 388 -26.55 -10.69 -12.16
CA GLY A 388 -26.52 -9.88 -10.94
C GLY A 388 -26.99 -10.58 -9.66
N LYS A 389 -27.28 -11.89 -9.69
CA LYS A 389 -27.83 -12.61 -8.53
C LYS A 389 -26.79 -13.11 -7.55
N LEU A 390 -25.54 -13.22 -7.96
CA LEU A 390 -24.42 -13.63 -7.12
C LEU A 390 -23.35 -12.55 -7.11
N LEU A 391 -22.80 -12.29 -5.94
CA LEU A 391 -21.60 -11.50 -5.73
C LEU A 391 -20.46 -12.44 -5.36
N TYR A 392 -19.36 -12.35 -6.09
CA TYR A 392 -18.10 -13.00 -5.80
C TYR A 392 -17.19 -12.02 -5.06
N VAL A 393 -16.59 -12.47 -3.95
CA VAL A 393 -15.71 -11.66 -3.10
C VAL A 393 -14.35 -12.35 -2.99
N ALA A 394 -13.30 -11.68 -3.40
CA ALA A 394 -11.92 -12.15 -3.24
C ALA A 394 -11.48 -12.02 -1.79
N GLU A 395 -11.45 -13.12 -1.03
CA GLU A 395 -10.93 -13.17 0.33
C GLU A 395 -9.41 -13.40 0.30
N GLN A 396 -8.66 -12.29 0.13
CA GLN A 396 -7.24 -12.31 -0.22
C GLN A 396 -6.39 -13.16 0.73
N LEU A 397 -6.64 -13.07 2.03
CA LEU A 397 -5.84 -13.76 3.03
C LEU A 397 -6.36 -15.17 3.41
N GLU A 398 -7.45 -15.63 2.74
CA GLU A 398 -8.02 -16.97 2.89
C GLU A 398 -7.78 -17.87 1.66
N ASP A 399 -7.21 -17.35 0.57
CA ASP A 399 -7.02 -18.05 -0.70
C ASP A 399 -8.32 -18.67 -1.25
N ARG A 400 -9.45 -17.93 -1.14
CA ARG A 400 -10.76 -18.39 -1.57
C ARG A 400 -11.64 -17.24 -2.06
N ILE A 401 -12.75 -17.59 -2.71
CA ILE A 401 -13.80 -16.65 -3.10
C ILE A 401 -15.05 -16.95 -2.27
N ALA A 402 -15.61 -15.95 -1.60
CA ALA A 402 -16.96 -16.06 -1.03
C ALA A 402 -17.99 -15.78 -2.12
N VAL A 403 -19.10 -16.53 -2.10
CA VAL A 403 -20.25 -16.37 -3.01
C VAL A 403 -21.44 -15.94 -2.19
N ILE A 404 -21.93 -14.74 -2.44
CA ILE A 404 -23.05 -14.11 -1.72
C ILE A 404 -24.24 -14.00 -2.67
N ASN A 405 -25.42 -14.38 -2.22
CA ASN A 405 -26.66 -14.12 -2.95
C ASN A 405 -27.07 -12.66 -2.76
N THR A 406 -27.26 -11.91 -3.87
CA THR A 406 -27.51 -10.46 -3.83
C THR A 406 -28.95 -10.09 -3.41
N GLU A 407 -29.86 -11.05 -3.38
CA GLU A 407 -31.25 -10.85 -2.92
C GLU A 407 -31.38 -11.16 -1.43
N SER A 408 -30.98 -12.36 -1.01
CA SER A 408 -31.02 -12.75 0.41
C SER A 408 -29.95 -12.07 1.26
N LEU A 409 -28.90 -11.55 0.65
CA LEU A 409 -27.74 -10.92 1.28
C LEU A 409 -27.02 -11.86 2.26
N GLU A 410 -26.93 -13.14 1.89
CA GLU A 410 -26.30 -14.20 2.68
C GLU A 410 -25.19 -14.89 1.86
N THR A 411 -24.14 -15.32 2.53
CA THR A 411 -23.09 -16.15 1.92
C THR A 411 -23.65 -17.56 1.68
N VAL A 412 -23.75 -17.95 0.42
CA VAL A 412 -24.32 -19.24 0.01
C VAL A 412 -23.28 -20.32 -0.18
N SER A 413 -22.02 -19.95 -0.47
CA SER A 413 -20.92 -20.90 -0.59
C SER A 413 -19.56 -20.20 -0.65
N THR A 414 -18.49 -21.01 -0.70
CA THR A 414 -17.13 -20.54 -0.96
C THR A 414 -16.47 -21.40 -2.04
N ILE A 415 -15.49 -20.85 -2.74
CA ILE A 415 -14.68 -21.53 -3.75
C ILE A 415 -13.23 -21.53 -3.26
N ASP A 416 -12.67 -22.70 -2.98
CA ASP A 416 -11.27 -22.87 -2.60
C ASP A 416 -10.38 -22.73 -3.85
N LEU A 417 -9.43 -21.80 -3.82
CA LEU A 417 -8.50 -21.57 -4.94
C LEU A 417 -7.22 -22.40 -4.81
N GLY A 418 -7.07 -23.16 -3.74
CA GLY A 418 -5.87 -23.89 -3.42
C GLY A 418 -4.96 -23.11 -2.44
N GLY A 419 -3.65 -23.40 -2.49
CA GLY A 419 -2.69 -22.81 -1.56
C GLY A 419 -2.47 -23.63 -0.30
N PRO A 420 -1.59 -23.17 0.60
CA PRO A 420 -1.21 -23.91 1.80
C PRO A 420 -2.36 -23.99 2.81
N LYS A 421 -2.72 -25.20 3.23
CA LYS A 421 -3.76 -25.41 4.26
C LYS A 421 -3.30 -24.98 5.67
N LYS A 422 -1.99 -25.04 5.93
CA LYS A 422 -1.38 -24.52 7.17
C LYS A 422 -0.68 -23.21 6.86
N ILE A 423 -1.21 -22.12 7.40
CA ILE A 423 -0.63 -20.79 7.20
C ILE A 423 0.72 -20.65 7.92
N THR A 424 1.60 -19.84 7.38
CA THR A 424 2.87 -19.46 7.98
C THR A 424 2.67 -18.43 9.09
N VAL A 425 3.68 -18.25 9.95
CA VAL A 425 3.67 -17.21 10.98
C VAL A 425 3.58 -15.82 10.33
N ALA A 426 4.31 -15.58 9.24
CA ALA A 426 4.23 -14.32 8.49
C ALA A 426 2.84 -14.09 7.86
N ARG A 427 2.18 -15.14 7.33
CA ARG A 427 0.79 -15.01 6.81
C ARG A 427 -0.20 -14.66 7.93
N GLN A 428 -0.02 -15.23 9.13
CA GLN A 428 -0.80 -14.82 10.31
C GLN A 428 -0.53 -13.35 10.65
N GLY A 429 0.74 -12.92 10.63
CA GLY A 429 1.11 -11.52 10.84
C GLY A 429 0.45 -10.58 9.82
N ARG A 430 0.39 -10.99 8.54
CA ARG A 430 -0.32 -10.21 7.51
C ARG A 430 -1.83 -10.08 7.79
N ARG A 431 -2.47 -11.13 8.33
CA ARG A 431 -3.87 -11.05 8.77
C ARG A 431 -4.06 -10.05 9.91
N LEU A 432 -3.13 -10.00 10.85
CA LEU A 432 -3.14 -9.03 11.95
C LEU A 432 -2.90 -7.61 11.46
N PHE A 433 -1.95 -7.44 10.53
CA PHE A 433 -1.59 -6.17 9.93
C PHE A 433 -2.75 -5.52 9.16
N ASN A 434 -3.62 -6.34 8.55
CA ASN A 434 -4.80 -5.93 7.79
C ASN A 434 -6.11 -6.19 8.58
N ASN A 435 -6.10 -5.96 9.89
CA ASN A 435 -7.28 -6.17 10.72
C ASN A 435 -7.41 -5.08 11.79
N SER A 436 -8.36 -4.20 11.62
CA SER A 436 -8.65 -3.10 12.54
C SER A 436 -9.30 -3.53 13.86
N GLY A 437 -9.67 -4.82 14.00
CA GLY A 437 -10.16 -5.36 15.28
C GLY A 437 -9.21 -5.20 16.47
N HIS A 438 -7.95 -4.81 16.20
CA HIS A 438 -6.93 -4.49 17.19
C HIS A 438 -6.87 -3.00 17.55
N THR A 439 -7.79 -2.18 17.07
CA THR A 439 -7.88 -0.76 17.40
C THR A 439 -9.23 -0.43 17.99
N PHE A 440 -9.28 0.67 18.77
CA PHE A 440 -10.50 1.13 19.41
C PHE A 440 -11.62 1.30 18.37
N GLN A 441 -12.73 0.58 18.54
CA GLN A 441 -13.88 0.58 17.65
C GLN A 441 -13.58 0.24 16.17
N ASN A 442 -12.48 -0.45 15.88
CA ASN A 442 -12.02 -0.82 14.54
C ASN A 442 -11.65 0.39 13.65
N GLN A 443 -11.16 1.49 14.25
CA GLN A 443 -10.94 2.73 13.52
C GLN A 443 -9.89 2.62 12.40
N PHE A 444 -8.84 1.83 12.57
CA PHE A 444 -7.79 1.63 11.56
C PHE A 444 -7.00 0.37 11.87
N ASP A 445 -6.22 -0.07 10.93
CA ASP A 445 -5.20 -1.10 11.10
C ASP A 445 -3.82 -0.59 10.62
N CYS A 446 -2.83 -1.47 10.58
CA CYS A 446 -1.51 -1.07 10.10
C CYS A 446 -1.52 -0.72 8.61
N TYR A 447 -2.34 -1.41 7.79
CA TYR A 447 -2.49 -1.16 6.37
C TYR A 447 -3.06 0.24 6.10
N THR A 448 -3.95 0.76 6.93
CA THR A 448 -4.54 2.10 6.76
C THR A 448 -3.49 3.20 6.63
N CYS A 449 -2.40 3.12 7.42
CA CYS A 449 -1.28 4.07 7.38
C CYS A 449 -0.08 3.54 6.57
N HIS A 450 0.05 2.22 6.43
CA HIS A 450 1.14 1.56 5.71
C HIS A 450 0.61 0.64 4.60
N PRO A 451 -0.09 1.20 3.58
CA PRO A 451 -0.65 0.40 2.49
C PRO A 451 0.48 -0.35 1.75
N ASP A 452 0.29 -1.66 1.57
CA ASP A 452 1.29 -2.56 1.00
C ASP A 452 2.67 -2.44 1.68
N MET A 453 2.68 -2.21 3.00
CA MET A 453 3.86 -1.97 3.83
C MET A 453 4.67 -0.72 3.44
N HIS A 454 4.11 0.15 2.61
CA HIS A 454 4.72 1.43 2.26
C HIS A 454 4.15 2.55 3.16
N GLU A 455 4.50 3.81 2.90
CA GLU A 455 3.83 4.94 3.53
C GLU A 455 2.58 5.36 2.75
N ASP A 456 1.65 6.03 3.42
CA ASP A 456 0.43 6.61 2.85
C ASP A 456 0.64 8.01 2.25
N GLY A 457 1.81 8.62 2.48
CA GLY A 457 2.11 10.00 2.09
C GLY A 457 1.48 11.05 3.01
N LEU A 458 0.96 10.65 4.18
CA LEU A 458 0.34 11.55 5.15
C LEU A 458 1.26 11.86 6.32
N VAL A 459 0.95 12.98 6.97
CA VAL A 459 1.60 13.44 8.19
C VAL A 459 0.59 13.37 9.32
N TYR A 460 0.95 12.72 10.42
CA TYR A 460 0.09 12.53 11.59
C TYR A 460 0.54 13.37 12.77
N ASN A 461 -0.40 13.85 13.56
CA ASN A 461 -0.10 14.50 14.83
C ASN A 461 0.09 13.44 15.93
N MET A 462 1.34 13.14 16.25
CA MET A 462 1.73 12.15 17.28
C MET A 462 1.98 12.78 18.65
N ALA A 463 1.35 13.94 18.93
CA ALA A 463 1.44 14.59 20.23
C ALA A 463 1.02 13.64 21.36
N SER A 464 1.78 13.65 22.46
CA SER A 464 1.56 12.78 23.61
C SER A 464 0.68 13.42 24.69
N THR A 465 0.33 14.69 24.52
CA THR A 465 -0.48 15.47 25.48
C THR A 465 -1.54 16.27 24.71
N ASP A 466 -2.76 16.18 25.13
CA ASP A 466 -3.96 16.93 24.70
C ASP A 466 -3.92 17.53 23.28
N MET A 467 -3.84 18.86 23.20
CA MET A 467 -3.84 19.60 21.95
C MET A 467 -2.43 19.95 21.44
N GLY A 468 -1.40 19.29 21.98
CA GLY A 468 -0.03 19.46 21.52
C GLY A 468 0.11 19.16 20.02
N ARG A 469 1.21 19.62 19.43
CA ARG A 469 1.53 19.42 18.02
C ARG A 469 2.87 18.71 17.87
N ASN A 470 2.87 17.51 17.33
CA ASN A 470 4.05 16.73 16.98
C ASN A 470 3.79 16.02 15.65
N LEU A 471 4.04 16.74 14.55
CA LEU A 471 3.78 16.23 13.21
C LEU A 471 4.86 15.23 12.81
N THR A 472 4.43 14.05 12.40
CA THR A 472 5.31 12.92 12.07
C THR A 472 4.90 12.33 10.74
N ASN A 473 5.83 12.29 9.79
CA ASN A 473 5.64 11.65 8.50
C ASN A 473 5.62 10.13 8.66
N THR A 474 4.70 9.46 7.98
CA THR A 474 4.66 7.99 7.94
C THR A 474 5.92 7.44 7.27
N GLN A 475 6.55 6.45 7.88
CA GLN A 475 7.73 5.79 7.32
C GLN A 475 7.34 4.50 6.59
N SER A 476 8.01 4.19 5.48
CA SER A 476 7.87 2.90 4.83
C SER A 476 8.31 1.76 5.75
N LEU A 477 7.58 0.64 5.73
CA LEU A 477 7.94 -0.59 6.43
C LEU A 477 8.59 -1.62 5.50
N ARG A 478 8.80 -1.28 4.23
CA ARG A 478 9.45 -2.18 3.26
C ARG A 478 10.94 -2.29 3.56
N ASP A 479 11.45 -3.51 3.58
CA ASP A 479 12.88 -3.86 3.78
C ASP A 479 13.53 -3.26 5.05
N ILE A 480 12.74 -2.95 6.08
CA ILE A 480 13.27 -2.33 7.32
C ILE A 480 13.96 -3.32 8.26
N GLY A 481 13.89 -4.61 8.01
CA GLY A 481 14.36 -5.62 8.96
C GLY A 481 15.84 -5.47 9.37
N ASP A 482 16.69 -4.88 8.53
CA ASP A 482 18.14 -4.67 8.76
C ASP A 482 18.50 -3.21 9.11
N THR A 483 17.52 -2.33 9.35
CA THR A 483 17.75 -0.88 9.52
C THR A 483 17.29 -0.31 10.87
N PRO A 484 17.60 -0.96 12.03
CA PRO A 484 17.37 -0.34 13.31
C PRO A 484 18.34 0.84 13.53
N PRO A 485 18.00 1.83 14.40
CA PRO A 485 16.80 1.93 15.23
C PRO A 485 15.57 2.37 14.41
N TYR A 486 14.37 2.14 14.95
CA TYR A 486 13.11 2.50 14.29
C TYR A 486 12.47 3.75 14.88
N LYS A 487 11.60 4.38 14.11
CA LYS A 487 11.00 5.70 14.29
C LYS A 487 12.00 6.84 14.08
N TRP A 488 11.50 7.99 13.70
CA TRP A 488 12.30 9.19 13.50
C TRP A 488 13.19 9.55 14.71
N ASN A 489 12.75 9.25 15.93
CA ASN A 489 13.51 9.50 17.16
C ASN A 489 14.37 8.30 17.63
N GLY A 490 14.49 7.23 16.84
CA GLY A 490 15.31 6.06 17.12
C GLY A 490 15.02 5.32 18.43
N LYS A 491 13.88 5.55 19.08
CA LYS A 491 13.58 5.01 20.41
C LYS A 491 13.37 3.49 20.44
N ASN A 492 13.10 2.87 19.29
CA ASN A 492 12.84 1.44 19.21
C ASN A 492 13.96 0.71 18.49
N GLN A 493 14.61 -0.19 19.19
CA GLN A 493 15.70 -1.00 18.65
C GLN A 493 15.20 -2.24 17.90
N THR A 494 13.92 -2.57 18.01
CA THR A 494 13.31 -3.75 17.39
C THR A 494 11.87 -3.46 17.02
N VAL A 495 11.39 -4.08 15.92
CA VAL A 495 9.97 -4.07 15.53
C VAL A 495 9.11 -4.65 16.66
N TYR A 496 9.55 -5.74 17.27
CA TYR A 496 8.87 -6.38 18.40
C TYR A 496 8.58 -5.40 19.56
N LYS A 497 9.57 -4.53 19.90
CA LYS A 497 9.38 -3.49 20.91
C LYS A 497 8.43 -2.39 20.43
N GLN A 498 8.45 -2.10 19.13
CA GLN A 498 7.56 -1.11 18.52
C GLN A 498 6.10 -1.52 18.65
N ASP A 499 5.78 -2.78 18.33
CA ASP A 499 4.42 -3.30 18.28
C ASP A 499 3.91 -3.83 19.63
N GLY A 500 4.74 -3.75 20.67
CA GLY A 500 4.41 -4.16 22.03
C GLY A 500 3.48 -3.20 22.78
N MET A 501 3.56 -3.22 24.11
CA MET A 501 2.65 -2.50 25.02
C MET A 501 2.41 -1.02 24.63
N ARG A 502 3.46 -0.30 24.22
CA ARG A 502 3.32 1.11 23.88
C ARG A 502 2.44 1.34 22.67
N PHE A 503 2.51 0.46 21.67
CA PHE A 503 1.67 0.55 20.48
C PHE A 503 0.20 0.46 20.86
N SER A 504 -0.17 -0.55 21.65
CA SER A 504 -1.55 -0.74 22.10
C SER A 504 -2.05 0.37 23.05
N THR A 505 -1.23 0.82 23.99
CA THR A 505 -1.66 1.82 24.98
C THR A 505 -1.69 3.26 24.45
N VAL A 506 -0.86 3.59 23.46
CA VAL A 506 -0.74 4.97 22.96
C VAL A 506 -1.51 5.15 21.65
N LEU A 507 -1.38 4.21 20.71
CA LEU A 507 -1.94 4.38 19.37
C LEU A 507 -3.30 3.69 19.21
N THR A 508 -3.40 2.39 19.51
CA THR A 508 -4.63 1.63 19.23
C THR A 508 -5.67 1.66 20.33
N ARG A 509 -5.29 1.99 21.56
CA ARG A 509 -6.16 2.08 22.74
C ARG A 509 -6.94 0.80 23.03
N THR A 510 -6.30 -0.33 22.86
CA THR A 510 -6.84 -1.67 23.09
C THR A 510 -5.85 -2.51 23.89
N GLU A 511 -6.20 -3.77 24.12
CA GLU A 511 -5.27 -4.73 24.68
C GLU A 511 -4.09 -4.96 23.75
N GLN A 512 -2.92 -5.18 24.36
CA GLN A 512 -1.72 -5.51 23.58
C GLN A 512 -1.84 -6.89 22.92
N PHE A 513 -1.14 -7.06 21.82
CA PHE A 513 -0.98 -8.38 21.21
C PHE A 513 -0.46 -9.41 22.22
N ASN A 514 -1.05 -10.58 22.22
CA ASN A 514 -0.43 -11.71 22.89
C ASN A 514 0.89 -12.09 22.20
N TYR A 515 1.73 -12.91 22.83
CA TYR A 515 3.07 -13.22 22.30
C TYR A 515 3.05 -13.86 20.92
N LYS A 516 2.07 -14.73 20.62
CA LYS A 516 1.97 -15.38 19.30
C LYS A 516 1.65 -14.39 18.20
N ASP A 517 0.74 -13.47 18.49
CA ASP A 517 0.35 -12.44 17.53
C ASP A 517 1.44 -11.39 17.37
N LEU A 518 2.15 -11.04 18.46
CA LEU A 518 3.30 -10.15 18.40
C LEU A 518 4.47 -10.75 17.60
N ASP A 519 4.76 -12.04 17.77
CA ASP A 519 5.72 -12.79 16.95
C ASP A 519 5.28 -12.79 15.47
N ALA A 520 3.99 -12.99 15.22
CA ALA A 520 3.46 -13.08 13.87
C ALA A 520 3.52 -11.74 13.12
N ILE A 521 3.09 -10.64 13.76
CA ILE A 521 3.12 -9.31 13.14
C ILE A 521 4.57 -8.85 12.93
N THR A 522 5.45 -9.11 13.89
CA THR A 522 6.90 -8.84 13.77
C THR A 522 7.50 -9.61 12.59
N ALA A 523 7.19 -10.91 12.47
CA ALA A 523 7.63 -11.73 11.35
C ALA A 523 7.18 -11.17 10.02
N TYR A 524 5.91 -10.74 9.92
CA TYR A 524 5.40 -10.14 8.69
C TYR A 524 6.09 -8.82 8.36
N ILE A 525 6.25 -7.90 9.32
CA ILE A 525 6.88 -6.60 9.07
C ILE A 525 8.34 -6.75 8.62
N ILE A 526 9.08 -7.70 9.21
CA ILE A 526 10.49 -7.93 8.84
C ILE A 526 10.63 -8.65 7.49
N THR A 527 9.70 -9.54 7.13
CA THR A 527 9.82 -10.42 5.94
C THR A 527 8.76 -10.15 4.88
N GLY A 528 7.95 -9.11 5.03
CA GLY A 528 6.77 -8.83 4.23
C GLY A 528 7.07 -8.40 2.80
N ILE A 529 6.32 -7.41 2.31
CA ILE A 529 6.43 -6.95 0.93
C ILE A 529 7.73 -6.15 0.76
N PRO A 530 8.68 -6.59 -0.09
CA PRO A 530 9.88 -5.82 -0.38
C PRO A 530 9.58 -4.60 -1.25
N TYR A 531 10.56 -3.73 -1.45
CA TYR A 531 10.43 -2.68 -2.44
C TYR A 531 10.22 -3.25 -3.85
N PRO A 532 9.38 -2.61 -4.67
CA PRO A 532 9.28 -2.95 -6.09
C PRO A 532 10.59 -2.69 -6.81
N PRO A 533 10.78 -3.29 -8.00
CA PRO A 533 11.92 -2.93 -8.86
C PRO A 533 11.89 -1.44 -9.19
N ASN A 534 13.04 -0.78 -9.11
CA ASN A 534 13.16 0.61 -9.55
C ASN A 534 13.32 0.67 -11.09
N LEU A 535 12.25 0.33 -11.81
CA LEU A 535 12.26 0.28 -13.26
C LEU A 535 12.17 1.68 -13.89
N GLN A 536 11.72 2.67 -13.12
CA GLN A 536 11.56 4.05 -13.58
C GLN A 536 12.90 4.80 -13.71
N TYR A 537 13.75 4.70 -12.70
CA TYR A 537 14.99 5.48 -12.63
C TYR A 537 16.26 4.64 -12.78
N ASN A 538 16.15 3.33 -12.67
CA ASN A 538 17.27 2.43 -12.79
C ASN A 538 16.81 1.04 -13.29
N PRO A 539 16.29 0.94 -14.55
CA PRO A 539 15.68 -0.30 -15.05
C PRO A 539 16.69 -1.45 -15.19
N ASN A 540 17.92 -1.16 -15.58
CA ASN A 540 18.92 -2.17 -15.90
C ASN A 540 19.96 -2.41 -14.80
N GLY A 541 19.92 -1.64 -13.70
CA GLY A 541 20.96 -1.67 -12.66
C GLY A 541 22.18 -0.81 -12.98
N GLU A 542 22.21 -0.17 -14.16
CA GLU A 542 23.29 0.70 -14.62
C GLU A 542 22.92 2.16 -14.41
N LEU A 543 23.86 2.95 -13.89
CA LEU A 543 23.65 4.38 -13.67
C LEU A 543 23.86 5.16 -14.98
N THR A 544 22.98 6.12 -15.23
CA THR A 544 23.14 7.09 -16.30
C THR A 544 24.29 8.05 -16.02
N GLU A 545 24.74 8.83 -17.00
CA GLU A 545 25.81 9.83 -16.81
C GLU A 545 25.45 10.86 -15.71
N SER A 546 24.19 11.34 -15.68
CA SER A 546 23.71 12.23 -14.62
C SER A 546 23.81 11.57 -13.24
N GLN A 547 23.36 10.32 -13.15
CA GLN A 547 23.40 9.54 -11.89
C GLN A 547 24.84 9.23 -11.46
N LEU A 548 25.77 9.00 -12.38
CA LEU A 548 27.20 8.83 -12.07
C LEU A 548 27.81 10.12 -11.54
N ARG A 549 27.50 11.28 -12.12
CA ARG A 549 27.92 12.58 -11.57
C ARG A 549 27.29 12.82 -10.20
N GLY A 550 26.01 12.49 -10.03
CA GLY A 550 25.31 12.56 -8.76
C GLY A 550 25.93 11.68 -7.68
N LYS A 551 26.32 10.44 -8.06
CA LYS A 551 27.07 9.55 -7.17
C LYS A 551 28.39 10.15 -6.73
N ALA A 552 29.15 10.74 -7.63
CA ALA A 552 30.41 11.40 -7.30
C ALA A 552 30.19 12.57 -6.30
N ILE A 553 29.09 13.31 -6.45
CA ILE A 553 28.70 14.38 -5.52
C ILE A 553 28.30 13.77 -4.16
N PHE A 554 27.56 12.69 -4.13
CA PHE A 554 27.16 11.99 -2.91
C PHE A 554 28.36 11.45 -2.11
N ASP A 555 29.38 10.94 -2.80
CA ASP A 555 30.59 10.35 -2.23
C ASP A 555 31.69 11.40 -1.91
N ARG A 556 31.53 12.67 -2.30
CA ARG A 556 32.58 13.69 -2.21
C ARG A 556 32.99 13.99 -0.77
N THR A 557 34.29 14.28 -0.61
CA THR A 557 34.92 14.71 0.65
C THR A 557 35.35 16.15 0.62
N MET A 558 35.40 16.78 -0.56
CA MET A 558 35.74 18.18 -0.78
C MET A 558 34.58 18.96 -1.39
N ASP A 559 34.44 20.23 -1.03
CA ASP A 559 33.51 21.16 -1.66
C ASP A 559 34.04 21.68 -3.00
N ASN A 560 33.21 22.44 -3.75
CA ASN A 560 33.63 22.99 -5.06
C ASN A 560 34.76 24.04 -4.97
N LEU A 561 35.09 24.47 -3.77
CA LEU A 561 36.21 25.41 -3.52
C LEU A 561 37.49 24.67 -3.15
N GLY A 562 37.48 23.34 -3.05
CA GLY A 562 38.60 22.52 -2.66
C GLY A 562 38.82 22.44 -1.14
N ASN A 563 37.83 22.83 -0.32
CA ASN A 563 37.91 22.70 1.14
C ASN A 563 37.37 21.32 1.55
N ASP A 564 37.98 20.76 2.62
CA ASP A 564 37.48 19.55 3.23
C ASP A 564 36.05 19.74 3.77
N ILE A 565 35.14 18.82 3.40
CA ILE A 565 33.81 18.76 3.99
C ILE A 565 33.90 18.01 5.33
N PRO A 566 33.51 18.63 6.45
CA PRO A 566 33.46 17.93 7.73
C PRO A 566 32.70 16.60 7.63
N GLU A 567 33.20 15.56 8.29
CA GLU A 567 32.67 14.19 8.17
C GLU A 567 31.18 14.13 8.44
N ASN A 568 30.68 14.87 9.43
CA ASN A 568 29.25 14.92 9.77
C ASN A 568 28.38 15.70 8.75
N ASN A 569 28.99 16.33 7.74
CA ASN A 569 28.30 17.03 6.66
C ASN A 569 28.45 16.30 5.30
N ARG A 570 29.04 15.10 5.26
CA ARG A 570 29.16 14.27 4.06
C ARG A 570 27.94 13.35 3.95
N CYS A 571 27.32 13.26 2.76
CA CYS A 571 26.18 12.37 2.55
C CYS A 571 26.52 10.91 2.87
N ILE A 572 27.65 10.42 2.37
CA ILE A 572 28.10 9.03 2.54
C ILE A 572 28.37 8.64 3.99
N THR A 573 28.67 9.58 4.89
CA THR A 573 28.92 9.29 6.31
C THR A 573 27.63 8.90 7.05
N CYS A 574 26.54 9.59 6.75
CA CYS A 574 25.24 9.29 7.34
C CYS A 574 24.49 8.21 6.53
N HIS A 575 24.66 8.19 5.22
CA HIS A 575 23.98 7.29 4.30
C HIS A 575 24.92 6.35 3.53
N PRO A 576 25.72 5.50 4.22
CA PRO A 576 26.60 4.55 3.53
C PRO A 576 25.79 3.40 2.89
N PRO A 577 26.22 2.89 1.71
CA PRO A 577 25.62 1.69 1.13
C PRO A 577 25.87 0.45 2.04
N PRO A 578 25.13 -0.66 1.91
CA PRO A 578 24.15 -0.92 0.86
C PRO A 578 22.73 -0.44 1.18
N TYR A 579 22.41 -0.08 2.43
CA TYR A 579 21.09 0.39 2.84
C TYR A 579 20.96 1.91 2.84
N TYR A 580 22.06 2.62 2.62
CA TYR A 580 22.11 4.08 2.69
C TYR A 580 21.61 4.63 4.03
N THR A 581 22.03 3.98 5.11
CA THR A 581 21.91 4.40 6.51
C THR A 581 23.10 3.87 7.31
N ASN A 582 23.60 4.68 8.25
CA ASN A 582 24.66 4.27 9.17
C ASN A 582 24.11 3.59 10.44
N LEU A 583 22.79 3.36 10.54
CA LEU A 583 22.10 2.76 11.68
C LEU A 583 22.33 3.55 12.99
N LYS A 584 22.46 4.86 12.91
CA LYS A 584 22.74 5.74 14.04
C LYS A 584 21.81 6.95 14.03
N MET A 585 21.70 7.55 15.20
CA MET A 585 21.10 8.87 15.33
C MET A 585 22.05 9.91 14.74
N ALA A 586 21.53 10.79 13.89
CA ALA A 586 22.25 11.89 13.29
C ALA A 586 21.76 13.24 13.84
N TYR A 587 22.69 14.15 14.01
CA TYR A 587 22.39 15.53 14.34
C TYR A 587 22.08 16.28 13.04
N VAL A 588 20.82 16.66 12.85
CA VAL A 588 20.40 17.46 11.69
C VAL A 588 19.74 18.74 12.17
N LYS A 589 19.95 19.83 11.42
CA LYS A 589 19.46 21.16 11.78
C LYS A 589 18.17 21.54 11.05
N THR A 590 17.57 20.61 10.32
CA THR A 590 16.26 20.76 9.70
C THR A 590 15.15 20.49 10.73
N LEU A 591 15.04 21.37 11.73
CA LEU A 591 14.12 21.22 12.85
C LEU A 591 12.75 21.83 12.56
N ALA A 592 11.69 21.21 13.11
CA ALA A 592 10.38 21.82 13.28
C ALA A 592 10.33 22.55 14.64
N SER A 593 9.42 23.50 14.76
CA SER A 593 9.20 24.24 16.03
C SER A 593 8.72 23.35 17.19
N SER A 594 8.21 22.15 16.85
CA SER A 594 7.72 21.16 17.81
C SER A 594 8.74 20.10 18.21
N ASP A 595 9.97 20.15 17.66
CA ASP A 595 10.96 19.11 17.91
C ASP A 595 11.60 19.27 19.28
N ASP A 596 11.55 18.22 20.08
CA ASP A 596 12.21 18.14 21.39
C ASP A 596 13.69 17.77 21.31
N SER A 597 14.17 17.36 20.13
CA SER A 597 15.53 16.87 19.91
C SER A 597 16.03 17.24 18.52
N MET A 598 17.34 17.44 18.42
CA MET A 598 18.04 17.61 17.15
C MET A 598 18.64 16.28 16.62
N LEU A 599 18.38 15.18 17.33
CA LEU A 599 18.85 13.85 16.94
C LEU A 599 17.72 13.04 16.34
N PHE A 600 17.90 12.64 15.09
CA PHE A 600 16.97 11.80 14.37
C PHE A 600 17.64 10.50 13.90
N ASP A 601 16.87 9.44 13.80
CA ASP A 601 17.30 8.25 13.10
C ASP A 601 17.68 8.59 11.66
N THR A 602 18.78 8.02 11.18
CA THR A 602 19.20 8.14 9.78
C THR A 602 18.39 7.14 8.93
N PRO A 603 17.36 7.58 8.23
CA PRO A 603 16.53 6.66 7.44
C PRO A 603 17.33 6.07 6.28
N HIS A 604 16.98 4.86 5.87
CA HIS A 604 17.51 4.31 4.63
C HIS A 604 16.96 5.07 3.41
N LEU A 605 17.74 5.14 2.31
CA LEU A 605 17.34 5.88 1.12
C LEU A 605 16.92 4.99 -0.06
N ASN A 606 16.77 3.68 0.16
CA ASN A 606 16.34 2.77 -0.90
C ASN A 606 14.94 3.16 -1.39
N ASN A 607 14.79 3.27 -2.71
CA ASN A 607 13.55 3.70 -3.37
C ASN A 607 12.97 5.02 -2.83
N ILE A 608 13.83 5.93 -2.39
CA ILE A 608 13.43 7.22 -1.78
C ILE A 608 12.53 8.06 -2.71
N TYR A 609 12.60 7.85 -4.03
CA TYR A 609 11.75 8.55 -5.00
C TYR A 609 10.26 8.32 -4.77
N ALA A 610 9.90 7.18 -4.18
CA ALA A 610 8.51 6.76 -3.96
C ALA A 610 7.93 7.25 -2.62
N SER A 611 8.70 8.01 -1.80
CA SER A 611 8.37 8.35 -0.42
C SER A 611 8.15 9.84 -0.13
N PRO A 612 7.55 10.66 -1.03
CA PRO A 612 7.14 12.02 -0.65
C PRO A 612 5.89 11.96 0.25
N PRO A 613 5.75 12.94 1.19
CA PRO A 613 6.67 14.06 1.49
C PRO A 613 7.89 13.64 2.30
N TYR A 614 8.93 14.47 2.27
CA TYR A 614 10.22 14.18 2.92
C TYR A 614 10.41 14.94 4.23
N LEU A 615 11.49 14.59 4.97
CA LEU A 615 11.79 14.97 6.34
C LEU A 615 10.86 14.30 7.35
N HIS A 616 11.28 14.31 8.63
CA HIS A 616 10.56 13.61 9.71
C HIS A 616 9.13 14.12 9.94
N ASP A 617 8.84 15.34 9.56
CA ASP A 617 7.53 15.99 9.68
C ASP A 617 6.83 16.20 8.32
N GLY A 618 7.39 15.68 7.23
CA GLY A 618 6.79 15.71 5.91
C GLY A 618 6.68 17.09 5.26
N ARG A 619 7.45 18.09 5.73
CA ARG A 619 7.33 19.47 5.20
C ARG A 619 7.91 19.67 3.81
N ALA A 620 8.84 18.82 3.36
CA ALA A 620 9.41 18.91 2.03
C ALA A 620 8.62 18.08 1.02
N ALA A 621 8.01 18.75 0.07
CA ALA A 621 7.20 18.08 -0.97
C ALA A 621 8.07 17.31 -1.98
N THR A 622 9.29 17.77 -2.21
CA THR A 622 10.23 17.19 -3.16
C THR A 622 11.61 17.00 -2.52
N LEU A 623 12.43 16.11 -3.10
CA LEU A 623 13.83 15.95 -2.67
C LEU A 623 14.61 17.27 -2.77
N GLU A 624 14.33 18.09 -3.76
CA GLU A 624 14.95 19.40 -3.95
C GLU A 624 14.67 20.33 -2.78
N GLU A 625 13.44 20.35 -2.26
CA GLU A 625 13.04 21.22 -1.15
C GLU A 625 13.80 20.93 0.15
N ILE A 626 14.30 19.69 0.32
CA ILE A 626 15.16 19.35 1.47
C ILE A 626 16.29 20.35 1.60
N TRP A 627 16.92 20.78 0.50
CA TRP A 627 18.06 21.68 0.51
C TRP A 627 17.72 23.12 0.13
N THR A 628 16.86 23.34 -0.86
CA THR A 628 16.54 24.69 -1.33
C THR A 628 15.65 25.47 -0.38
N LYS A 629 14.83 24.78 0.41
CA LYS A 629 13.86 25.39 1.31
C LYS A 629 14.22 25.19 2.79
N TYR A 630 14.53 23.98 3.20
CA TYR A 630 14.68 23.60 4.61
C TYR A 630 16.13 23.36 5.06
N GLY A 631 16.99 22.90 4.19
CA GLY A 631 18.39 22.56 4.45
C GLY A 631 19.39 23.67 4.08
N LYS A 632 18.93 24.91 3.87
CA LYS A 632 19.81 26.06 3.63
C LYS A 632 20.87 26.17 4.71
N GLU A 633 22.03 26.75 4.36
CA GLU A 633 23.18 26.90 5.28
C GLU A 633 23.78 25.55 5.71
N ASP A 634 23.76 24.57 4.79
CA ASP A 634 24.31 23.23 5.04
C ASP A 634 23.72 22.52 6.27
N LYS A 635 22.41 22.71 6.51
CA LYS A 635 21.70 22.08 7.63
C LYS A 635 21.48 20.59 7.44
N HIS A 636 21.57 20.11 6.20
CA HIS A 636 21.43 18.70 5.82
C HIS A 636 22.49 18.33 4.78
N GLY A 637 23.73 18.15 5.23
CA GLY A 637 24.90 17.93 4.38
C GLY A 637 25.43 19.21 3.73
N ARG A 638 26.63 19.13 3.13
CA ARG A 638 27.27 20.25 2.41
C ARG A 638 26.69 20.37 1.02
N VAL A 639 25.87 21.38 0.76
CA VAL A 639 25.16 21.57 -0.50
C VAL A 639 25.14 23.02 -1.03
N ASN A 640 25.41 24.00 -0.20
CA ASN A 640 25.33 25.42 -0.58
C ASN A 640 26.38 25.86 -1.62
N ASP A 641 27.43 25.06 -1.84
CA ASP A 641 28.42 25.27 -2.88
C ASP A 641 28.03 24.68 -4.24
N MET A 642 26.96 23.89 -4.30
CA MET A 642 26.54 23.21 -5.53
C MET A 642 25.85 24.17 -6.48
N THR A 643 26.11 23.97 -7.77
CA THR A 643 25.28 24.54 -8.84
C THR A 643 23.94 23.81 -8.91
N LYS A 644 22.96 24.43 -9.56
CA LYS A 644 21.65 23.79 -9.82
C LYS A 644 21.79 22.46 -10.56
N ASN A 645 22.69 22.36 -11.53
CA ASN A 645 22.94 21.12 -12.29
C ASN A 645 23.50 20.02 -11.38
N GLN A 646 24.43 20.36 -10.50
CA GLN A 646 24.97 19.39 -9.52
C GLN A 646 23.90 18.90 -8.56
N LEU A 647 23.01 19.78 -8.11
CA LEU A 647 21.88 19.37 -7.27
C LEU A 647 20.91 18.44 -8.03
N ASN A 648 20.64 18.74 -9.30
CA ASN A 648 19.82 17.87 -10.14
C ASN A 648 20.46 16.48 -10.34
N ASP A 649 21.78 16.43 -10.63
CA ASP A 649 22.54 15.18 -10.76
C ASP A 649 22.47 14.35 -9.44
N LEU A 650 22.62 15.02 -8.28
CA LEU A 650 22.48 14.36 -6.97
C LEU A 650 21.07 13.78 -6.78
N ILE A 651 20.02 14.52 -7.11
CA ILE A 651 18.63 14.06 -7.02
C ILE A 651 18.40 12.87 -7.96
N ASP A 652 18.93 12.90 -9.18
CA ASP A 652 18.82 11.78 -10.12
C ASP A 652 19.50 10.52 -9.58
N TYR A 653 20.65 10.67 -8.95
CA TYR A 653 21.32 9.55 -8.26
C TYR A 653 20.45 9.00 -7.11
N LEU A 654 19.93 9.86 -6.24
CA LEU A 654 19.07 9.43 -5.13
C LEU A 654 17.83 8.69 -5.60
N LYS A 655 17.23 9.14 -6.70
CA LYS A 655 16.09 8.43 -7.31
C LYS A 655 16.46 7.05 -7.85
N SER A 656 17.71 6.83 -8.23
CA SER A 656 18.18 5.54 -8.77
C SER A 656 18.48 4.48 -7.70
N LEU A 657 18.45 4.83 -6.41
CA LEU A 657 18.81 3.93 -5.32
C LEU A 657 17.83 2.76 -5.20
N ARG A 658 18.36 1.56 -4.96
CA ARG A 658 17.61 0.31 -4.86
C ARG A 658 17.91 -0.43 -3.57
N ALA A 659 16.94 -1.21 -3.09
CA ALA A 659 17.14 -2.14 -1.99
C ALA A 659 18.04 -3.33 -2.39
N PRO A 660 19.06 -3.69 -1.58
CA PRO A 660 20.02 -4.75 -1.91
C PRO A 660 19.38 -6.14 -2.08
N ALA A 661 18.28 -6.43 -1.36
CA ALA A 661 17.62 -7.73 -1.39
C ALA A 661 16.99 -8.06 -2.74
N TYR A 662 16.66 -7.05 -3.54
CA TYR A 662 16.01 -7.24 -4.82
C TYR A 662 16.98 -7.72 -5.91
N GLU A 663 18.23 -7.27 -5.91
CA GLU A 663 19.24 -7.65 -6.90
C GLU A 663 19.53 -9.16 -6.91
N HIS A 664 19.43 -9.84 -5.75
CA HIS A 664 19.75 -11.25 -5.65
C HIS A 664 18.64 -12.21 -6.14
N ASN A 665 17.38 -11.78 -6.14
CA ASN A 665 16.26 -12.67 -6.47
C ASN A 665 15.76 -12.56 -7.91
N VAL A 666 15.86 -11.38 -8.51
CA VAL A 666 15.32 -11.13 -9.86
C VAL A 666 16.33 -11.51 -10.93
N SER A 667 17.62 -11.16 -10.78
CA SER A 667 18.65 -11.52 -11.76
C SER A 667 18.78 -13.03 -11.96
N LYS A 668 18.65 -13.84 -10.90
CA LYS A 668 18.70 -15.30 -11.01
C LYS A 668 17.48 -15.91 -11.69
N LYS A 669 16.27 -15.30 -11.56
CA LYS A 669 15.06 -15.83 -12.21
C LYS A 669 14.94 -15.42 -13.67
N PHE A 670 15.38 -14.23 -14.05
CA PHE A 670 15.35 -13.77 -15.44
C PHE A 670 16.43 -14.45 -16.30
N HIS A 671 17.63 -14.68 -15.78
CA HIS A 671 18.68 -15.39 -16.51
C HIS A 671 18.40 -16.90 -16.64
N ALA A 672 17.74 -17.53 -15.70
CA ALA A 672 17.36 -18.94 -15.80
C ALA A 672 16.26 -19.22 -16.84
N LYS A 673 15.38 -18.25 -17.12
CA LYS A 673 14.33 -18.39 -18.16
C LYS A 673 14.85 -18.16 -19.59
N ASN A 674 15.91 -17.37 -19.77
CA ASN A 674 16.49 -17.09 -21.08
C ASN A 674 17.57 -18.11 -21.52
N GLN A 675 17.94 -19.06 -20.65
CA GLN A 675 18.88 -20.15 -20.98
C GLN A 675 18.20 -21.50 -21.23
N SER A 676 16.87 -21.57 -21.17
CA SER A 676 16.09 -22.79 -21.41
C SER A 676 15.11 -22.68 -22.59
N ASN A 677 15.48 -21.87 -23.61
CA ASN A 677 14.87 -21.91 -24.95
C ASN A 677 15.94 -22.17 -26.00
#